data_1a69178db0ff41bbb7f70d109d3a36ef
#
_entry.id   1a69178db0ff41bbb7f70d109d3a36ef
#
_cell.length_a   1.000
_cell.length_b   1.000
_cell.length_c   1.000
_cell.angle_alpha   90.00
_cell.angle_beta   90.00
_cell.angle_gamma   90.00
#
_symmetry.space_group_name_H-M   'P 1'
#
loop_
_entity.id
_entity.type
_entity.pdbx_description
1 polymer ?
#
loop_
_entity_poly.entity_id
_entity_poly.type
_entity_poly.pdbx_seq_one_letter_code
_entity_poly.pdbx_strand_id
1 'polypeptide(L)'
;MLKVLPEQISNLIAAGEVVQRPASVVKELMENAVDAGALQVQVIINDSGRTLIQVLDNGCGMSSQEARLSILRHATSKISSAEDLQHIITYGFRGEALASIAACAEVTMITRREEDETATELFISESSVKSETEVSAPKGTNIAVRNLFYNVPARRKFLKSDATELRQIVNEFTKVALTRREVEFKLIHNSKILFHLPPVANLKQRIVQIDGMAAAKDLVDIGVKTGVVSIWGYVGNPLLAKKSQQNQYMFVNGRYFRSAFFNKAVQKAYDKLLPDGLFPSYYLFFEIAPEEMDVNIHPAKTEVKFENESVIFKILDCAVREAIGVGAFMPGIEFDREGVPEFPATNTEIFRHRENIRPPQVNYDPLFNPFDEGCNAFERRAGGGDDALQQSAFEQSGFEQGGFEQSGLEQGALWEGDSKYGAEEEVALSGQEQEGRQMPYLVVGGRYIVTTLKSGLVAVNIAKARERILFEEYMKSLRSDNAAIQESLFPQTAELSANDYALLMENEELIKRIGFDLRPFGENCVVVYGIPAIFAQQRIDVPAMLDELAAELKELAELQEMPQEQMLAGFKERVAGRLVGHIADEPRTNLNPADARMIVESLFACENPYVTPSGRKCVEMITLEELDKRLNL
;
A
#
# COMPACT_ATOMS: atom_id res chain seq x y z
N MET A 1 -12.41 -53.40 -13.70
CA MET A 1 -11.50 -53.62 -14.83
C MET A 1 -10.71 -52.35 -15.08
N LEU A 2 -9.39 -52.42 -15.07
CA LEU A 2 -8.51 -51.31 -15.49
C LEU A 2 -8.63 -51.13 -17.00
N LYS A 3 -8.72 -49.86 -17.47
CA LYS A 3 -8.73 -49.51 -18.89
C LYS A 3 -7.74 -48.37 -19.11
N VAL A 4 -7.03 -48.43 -20.26
CA VAL A 4 -6.22 -47.30 -20.71
C VAL A 4 -7.15 -46.20 -21.18
N LEU A 5 -6.95 -44.98 -20.67
CA LEU A 5 -7.75 -43.82 -21.05
C LEU A 5 -7.43 -43.40 -22.49
N PRO A 6 -8.40 -42.93 -23.26
CA PRO A 6 -8.16 -42.25 -24.52
C PRO A 6 -7.17 -41.10 -24.35
N GLU A 7 -6.32 -40.89 -25.36
CA GLU A 7 -5.27 -39.86 -25.32
C GLU A 7 -5.81 -38.47 -25.03
N GLN A 8 -6.95 -38.10 -25.59
CA GLN A 8 -7.62 -36.80 -25.31
C GLN A 8 -7.96 -36.61 -23.84
N ILE A 9 -8.48 -37.65 -23.17
CA ILE A 9 -8.82 -37.59 -21.73
C ILE A 9 -7.55 -37.50 -20.89
N SER A 10 -6.52 -38.29 -21.25
CA SER A 10 -5.22 -38.24 -20.58
C SER A 10 -4.59 -36.86 -20.71
N ASN A 11 -4.68 -36.22 -21.88
CA ASN A 11 -4.19 -34.86 -22.13
C ASN A 11 -4.95 -33.81 -21.29
N LEU A 12 -6.28 -33.94 -21.15
CA LEU A 12 -7.09 -33.03 -20.30
C LEU A 12 -6.77 -33.16 -18.80
N ILE A 13 -6.51 -34.38 -18.31
CA ILE A 13 -6.12 -34.62 -16.92
C ILE A 13 -4.77 -33.96 -16.65
N ALA A 14 -3.77 -34.21 -17.47
CA ALA A 14 -2.44 -33.66 -17.31
C ALA A 14 -2.41 -32.12 -17.54
N ALA A 15 -3.21 -31.61 -18.49
CA ALA A 15 -3.40 -30.18 -18.65
C ALA A 15 -3.91 -29.52 -17.36
N GLY A 16 -4.62 -30.27 -16.50
CA GLY A 16 -5.10 -29.81 -15.22
C GLY A 16 -4.04 -29.53 -14.18
N GLU A 17 -2.93 -30.18 -14.27
CA GLU A 17 -1.80 -30.01 -13.38
C GLU A 17 -0.96 -28.78 -13.77
N VAL A 18 -0.88 -28.47 -15.06
CA VAL A 18 -0.05 -27.39 -15.62
C VAL A 18 -0.85 -26.09 -15.76
N VAL A 19 -2.04 -26.16 -16.36
CA VAL A 19 -2.89 -24.99 -16.64
C VAL A 19 -4.06 -24.95 -15.66
N GLN A 20 -3.90 -24.29 -14.56
CA GLN A 20 -4.93 -24.14 -13.53
C GLN A 20 -5.79 -22.90 -13.73
N ARG A 21 -5.23 -21.81 -14.29
CA ARG A 21 -5.85 -20.50 -14.45
C ARG A 21 -5.22 -19.70 -15.59
N PRO A 22 -5.81 -18.55 -16.01
CA PRO A 22 -5.25 -17.66 -17.03
C PRO A 22 -3.80 -17.24 -16.76
N ALA A 23 -3.47 -16.92 -15.50
CA ALA A 23 -2.12 -16.53 -15.10
C ALA A 23 -1.06 -17.62 -15.39
N SER A 24 -1.44 -18.91 -15.30
CA SER A 24 -0.53 -20.02 -15.64
C SER A 24 -0.18 -20.02 -17.13
N VAL A 25 -1.15 -19.69 -18.00
CA VAL A 25 -0.93 -19.59 -19.46
C VAL A 25 0.02 -18.44 -19.76
N VAL A 26 -0.23 -17.25 -19.17
CA VAL A 26 0.63 -16.08 -19.34
C VAL A 26 2.05 -16.37 -18.90
N LYS A 27 2.24 -16.98 -17.73
CA LYS A 27 3.54 -17.37 -17.21
C LYS A 27 4.30 -18.26 -18.20
N GLU A 28 3.70 -19.39 -18.61
CA GLU A 28 4.38 -20.35 -19.48
C GLU A 28 4.72 -19.76 -20.86
N LEU A 29 3.82 -18.94 -21.44
CA LEU A 29 4.08 -18.31 -22.73
C LEU A 29 5.16 -17.22 -22.64
N MET A 30 5.18 -16.41 -21.58
CA MET A 30 6.23 -15.41 -21.35
C MET A 30 7.60 -16.09 -21.11
N GLU A 31 7.64 -17.14 -20.29
CA GLU A 31 8.86 -17.90 -20.02
C GLU A 31 9.40 -18.53 -21.33
N ASN A 32 8.53 -19.02 -22.21
CA ASN A 32 8.94 -19.53 -23.53
C ASN A 32 9.47 -18.43 -24.44
N ALA A 33 8.87 -17.24 -24.45
CA ALA A 33 9.36 -16.10 -25.22
C ALA A 33 10.76 -15.65 -24.75
N VAL A 34 10.99 -15.62 -23.44
CA VAL A 34 12.31 -15.31 -22.86
C VAL A 34 13.33 -16.40 -23.22
N ASP A 35 12.96 -17.68 -23.10
CA ASP A 35 13.83 -18.81 -23.47
C ASP A 35 14.16 -18.82 -24.98
N ALA A 36 13.28 -18.25 -25.84
CA ALA A 36 13.52 -18.05 -27.26
C ALA A 36 14.44 -16.85 -27.56
N GLY A 37 14.98 -16.19 -26.54
CA GLY A 37 15.87 -15.03 -26.67
C GLY A 37 15.17 -13.76 -27.14
N ALA A 38 13.89 -13.60 -26.88
CA ALA A 38 13.15 -12.40 -27.23
C ALA A 38 13.69 -11.17 -26.49
N LEU A 39 13.81 -10.05 -27.19
CA LEU A 39 14.12 -8.74 -26.62
C LEU A 39 12.86 -7.88 -26.42
N GLN A 40 11.74 -8.29 -27.01
CA GLN A 40 10.44 -7.64 -26.85
C GLN A 40 9.37 -8.71 -26.66
N VAL A 41 8.58 -8.55 -25.60
CA VAL A 41 7.45 -9.43 -25.28
C VAL A 41 6.23 -8.59 -24.98
N GLN A 42 5.18 -8.78 -25.79
CA GLN A 42 3.90 -8.11 -25.59
C GLN A 42 2.82 -9.11 -25.21
N VAL A 43 2.13 -8.85 -24.13
CA VAL A 43 1.01 -9.65 -23.61
C VAL A 43 -0.28 -8.86 -23.77
N ILE A 44 -1.27 -9.44 -24.47
CA ILE A 44 -2.60 -8.83 -24.68
C ILE A 44 -3.63 -9.76 -24.05
N ILE A 45 -4.48 -9.18 -23.22
CA ILE A 45 -5.47 -9.92 -22.44
C ILE A 45 -6.84 -9.25 -22.59
N ASN A 46 -7.87 -10.04 -22.85
CA ASN A 46 -9.25 -9.59 -22.80
C ASN A 46 -10.03 -10.41 -21.76
N ASP A 47 -10.96 -9.77 -21.05
CA ASP A 47 -11.82 -10.37 -20.04
C ASP A 47 -11.00 -11.18 -19.02
N SER A 48 -9.90 -10.58 -18.52
CA SER A 48 -8.98 -11.19 -17.55
C SER A 48 -8.46 -12.57 -17.96
N GLY A 49 -8.27 -12.77 -19.28
CA GLY A 49 -7.76 -13.98 -19.89
C GLY A 49 -8.78 -15.07 -20.14
N ARG A 50 -10.06 -14.81 -19.97
CA ARG A 50 -11.14 -15.79 -20.30
C ARG A 50 -11.39 -15.88 -21.79
N THR A 51 -11.40 -14.73 -22.48
CA THR A 51 -11.71 -14.64 -23.91
C THR A 51 -10.45 -14.73 -24.76
N LEU A 52 -9.39 -14.00 -24.36
CA LEU A 52 -8.13 -13.94 -25.09
C LEU A 52 -6.94 -13.79 -24.14
N ILE A 53 -5.92 -14.61 -24.35
CA ILE A 53 -4.55 -14.40 -23.89
C ILE A 53 -3.66 -14.50 -25.11
N GLN A 54 -2.97 -13.42 -25.47
CA GLN A 54 -2.09 -13.40 -26.62
C GLN A 54 -0.70 -12.90 -26.21
N VAL A 55 0.33 -13.67 -26.57
CA VAL A 55 1.72 -13.30 -26.32
C VAL A 55 2.45 -13.22 -27.66
N LEU A 56 3.05 -12.07 -27.90
CA LEU A 56 3.86 -11.77 -29.09
C LEU A 56 5.31 -11.58 -28.63
N ASP A 57 6.24 -12.24 -29.30
CA ASP A 57 7.67 -12.08 -29.08
C ASP A 57 8.44 -11.93 -30.39
N ASN A 58 9.65 -11.36 -30.31
CA ASN A 58 10.59 -11.24 -31.41
C ASN A 58 11.79 -12.20 -31.27
N GLY A 59 11.58 -13.34 -30.64
CA GLY A 59 12.60 -14.37 -30.43
C GLY A 59 13.05 -15.09 -31.70
N CYS A 60 13.68 -16.24 -31.54
CA CYS A 60 14.21 -17.02 -32.68
C CYS A 60 13.12 -17.54 -33.65
N GLY A 61 11.87 -17.70 -33.20
CA GLY A 61 10.80 -18.34 -33.97
C GLY A 61 11.01 -19.84 -34.11
N MET A 62 10.13 -20.47 -34.91
CA MET A 62 10.14 -21.91 -35.19
C MET A 62 9.91 -22.18 -36.69
N SER A 63 10.48 -23.23 -37.22
CA SER A 63 10.12 -23.75 -38.53
C SER A 63 8.72 -24.40 -38.50
N SER A 64 8.07 -24.62 -39.65
CA SER A 64 6.76 -25.28 -39.73
C SER A 64 6.79 -26.66 -39.05
N GLN A 65 7.87 -27.42 -39.18
CA GLN A 65 8.02 -28.74 -38.55
C GLN A 65 8.12 -28.60 -37.01
N GLU A 66 8.93 -27.66 -36.50
CA GLU A 66 9.08 -27.42 -35.07
C GLU A 66 7.78 -26.89 -34.45
N ALA A 67 7.06 -26.03 -35.17
CA ALA A 67 5.76 -25.51 -34.73
C ALA A 67 4.73 -26.63 -34.53
N ARG A 68 4.69 -27.64 -35.46
CA ARG A 68 3.84 -28.83 -35.30
C ARG A 68 4.29 -29.73 -34.15
N LEU A 69 5.60 -29.89 -33.93
CA LEU A 69 6.15 -30.68 -32.84
C LEU A 69 5.90 -30.00 -31.46
N SER A 70 5.91 -28.68 -31.40
CA SER A 70 5.81 -27.92 -30.15
C SER A 70 4.50 -28.15 -29.38
N ILE A 71 3.44 -28.58 -30.05
CA ILE A 71 2.14 -28.94 -29.46
C ILE A 71 2.05 -30.40 -29.00
N LEU A 72 3.05 -31.21 -29.30
CA LEU A 72 3.10 -32.59 -28.83
C LEU A 72 3.68 -32.63 -27.40
N ARG A 73 3.20 -33.61 -26.63
CA ARG A 73 3.73 -33.81 -25.27
C ARG A 73 5.14 -34.35 -25.32
N HIS A 74 5.97 -33.92 -24.38
CA HIS A 74 7.36 -34.30 -24.25
C HIS A 74 8.25 -33.84 -25.42
N ALA A 75 7.76 -32.95 -26.27
CA ALA A 75 8.56 -32.30 -27.29
C ALA A 75 9.24 -31.06 -26.73
N THR A 76 10.55 -31.07 -26.63
CA THR A 76 11.34 -29.95 -26.11
C THR A 76 12.68 -29.88 -26.85
N SER A 77 13.17 -28.67 -27.07
CA SER A 77 14.53 -28.40 -27.56
C SER A 77 15.52 -28.11 -26.43
N LYS A 78 15.06 -28.10 -25.16
CA LYS A 78 15.80 -27.54 -24.02
C LYS A 78 16.59 -28.58 -23.23
N ILE A 79 16.23 -29.85 -23.34
CA ILE A 79 16.93 -30.99 -22.72
C ILE A 79 16.99 -32.14 -23.71
N SER A 80 18.12 -32.89 -23.75
CA SER A 80 18.34 -34.04 -24.61
C SER A 80 18.84 -35.27 -23.86
N SER A 81 19.39 -35.07 -22.65
CA SER A 81 19.98 -36.14 -21.84
C SER A 81 19.49 -36.09 -20.39
N ALA A 82 19.74 -37.18 -19.65
CA ALA A 82 19.46 -37.22 -18.20
C ALA A 82 20.37 -36.27 -17.40
N GLU A 83 21.55 -35.97 -17.89
CA GLU A 83 22.50 -35.05 -17.29
C GLU A 83 21.99 -33.59 -17.39
N ASP A 84 21.29 -33.22 -18.49
CA ASP A 84 20.69 -31.88 -18.64
C ASP A 84 19.63 -31.59 -17.56
N LEU A 85 19.01 -32.64 -16.99
CA LEU A 85 18.04 -32.48 -15.89
C LEU A 85 18.67 -31.99 -14.58
N GLN A 86 19.98 -32.20 -14.41
CA GLN A 86 20.73 -31.71 -13.24
C GLN A 86 21.20 -30.27 -13.42
N HIS A 87 21.25 -29.77 -14.68
CA HIS A 87 21.80 -28.46 -15.02
C HIS A 87 20.79 -27.58 -15.75
N ILE A 88 19.54 -27.55 -15.27
CA ILE A 88 18.47 -26.80 -15.91
C ILE A 88 18.65 -25.28 -15.74
N ILE A 89 19.02 -24.58 -16.80
CA ILE A 89 19.18 -23.12 -16.85
C ILE A 89 17.93 -22.44 -17.43
N THR A 90 17.19 -23.12 -18.33
CA THR A 90 15.99 -22.58 -18.99
C THR A 90 14.75 -22.62 -18.07
N TYR A 91 13.78 -21.69 -18.26
CA TYR A 91 12.53 -21.71 -17.50
C TYR A 91 11.67 -22.96 -17.77
N GLY A 92 11.51 -23.35 -19.04
CA GLY A 92 10.81 -24.56 -19.45
C GLY A 92 11.77 -25.71 -19.75
N PHE A 93 11.37 -26.96 -19.47
CA PHE A 93 12.16 -28.16 -19.85
C PHE A 93 11.29 -29.39 -20.16
N ARG A 94 10.04 -29.44 -19.67
CA ARG A 94 9.19 -30.65 -19.74
C ARG A 94 8.53 -30.90 -21.10
N GLY A 95 8.42 -29.86 -21.96
CA GLY A 95 7.72 -29.97 -23.25
C GLY A 95 6.21 -30.25 -23.11
N GLU A 96 5.56 -29.73 -22.06
CA GLU A 96 4.16 -30.05 -21.75
C GLU A 96 3.26 -28.82 -21.73
N ALA A 97 3.81 -27.59 -21.57
CA ALA A 97 3.04 -26.40 -21.38
C ALA A 97 2.12 -26.07 -22.56
N LEU A 98 2.68 -26.02 -23.77
CA LEU A 98 1.91 -25.68 -24.97
C LEU A 98 0.91 -26.79 -25.34
N ALA A 99 1.29 -28.05 -25.18
CA ALA A 99 0.39 -29.23 -25.35
C ALA A 99 -0.79 -29.14 -24.35
N SER A 100 -0.54 -28.76 -23.12
CA SER A 100 -1.58 -28.59 -22.08
C SER A 100 -2.51 -27.44 -22.38
N ILE A 101 -2.00 -26.32 -22.89
CA ILE A 101 -2.81 -25.17 -23.32
C ILE A 101 -3.71 -25.56 -24.50
N ALA A 102 -3.13 -26.25 -25.52
CA ALA A 102 -3.84 -26.72 -26.71
C ALA A 102 -4.93 -27.75 -26.39
N ALA A 103 -4.81 -28.46 -25.26
CA ALA A 103 -5.83 -29.42 -24.82
C ALA A 103 -7.07 -28.76 -24.21
N CYS A 104 -6.96 -27.53 -23.65
CA CYS A 104 -8.04 -26.88 -22.93
C CYS A 104 -8.46 -25.52 -23.51
N ALA A 105 -7.89 -25.09 -24.64
CA ALA A 105 -8.19 -23.82 -25.31
C ALA A 105 -8.07 -23.97 -26.83
N GLU A 106 -8.58 -22.98 -27.56
CA GLU A 106 -8.31 -22.79 -28.98
C GLU A 106 -7.04 -21.94 -29.13
N VAL A 107 -6.07 -22.45 -29.88
CA VAL A 107 -4.76 -21.79 -30.02
C VAL A 107 -4.52 -21.45 -31.49
N THR A 108 -4.21 -20.20 -31.75
CA THR A 108 -3.65 -19.75 -33.04
C THR A 108 -2.18 -19.40 -32.80
N MET A 109 -1.29 -20.04 -33.50
CA MET A 109 0.16 -19.81 -33.43
C MET A 109 0.64 -19.32 -34.79
N ILE A 110 1.32 -18.17 -34.82
CA ILE A 110 2.00 -17.64 -36.00
C ILE A 110 3.48 -17.55 -35.62
N THR A 111 4.35 -18.20 -36.38
CA THR A 111 5.78 -18.19 -36.06
C THR A 111 6.64 -18.15 -37.32
N ARG A 112 7.79 -17.47 -37.26
CA ARG A 112 8.75 -17.33 -38.35
C ARG A 112 10.17 -17.21 -37.81
N ARG A 113 11.10 -17.97 -38.34
CA ARG A 113 12.54 -17.80 -38.12
C ARG A 113 13.06 -16.65 -39.03
N GLU A 114 14.24 -16.15 -38.74
CA GLU A 114 14.88 -15.10 -39.57
C GLU A 114 15.20 -15.58 -40.99
N GLU A 115 15.53 -16.85 -41.16
CA GLU A 115 15.89 -17.49 -42.42
C GLU A 115 14.68 -17.87 -43.31
N ASP A 116 13.46 -17.88 -42.77
CA ASP A 116 12.24 -18.26 -43.48
C ASP A 116 11.65 -17.02 -44.20
N GLU A 117 11.20 -17.20 -45.45
CA GLU A 117 10.56 -16.13 -46.23
C GLU A 117 9.12 -15.86 -45.75
N THR A 118 8.40 -16.92 -45.39
CA THR A 118 7.00 -16.85 -44.93
C THR A 118 6.87 -17.36 -43.49
N ALA A 119 5.87 -16.91 -42.81
CA ALA A 119 5.49 -17.39 -41.47
C ALA A 119 4.49 -18.56 -41.62
N THR A 120 4.54 -19.45 -40.66
CA THR A 120 3.55 -20.56 -40.54
C THR A 120 2.49 -20.17 -39.52
N GLU A 121 1.21 -20.18 -39.92
CA GLU A 121 0.06 -20.07 -39.03
C GLU A 121 -0.55 -21.44 -38.78
N LEU A 122 -0.67 -21.84 -37.54
CA LEU A 122 -1.33 -23.05 -37.09
C LEU A 122 -2.58 -22.69 -36.28
N PHE A 123 -3.72 -23.28 -36.66
CA PHE A 123 -4.90 -23.27 -35.79
C PHE A 123 -5.04 -24.65 -35.13
N ILE A 124 -5.07 -24.65 -33.82
CA ILE A 124 -5.03 -25.85 -32.97
C ILE A 124 -6.27 -25.84 -32.07
N SER A 125 -6.99 -26.93 -32.04
CA SER A 125 -8.12 -27.15 -31.14
C SER A 125 -8.18 -28.63 -30.76
N GLU A 126 -8.56 -28.93 -29.50
CA GLU A 126 -8.64 -30.30 -28.99
C GLU A 126 -7.31 -31.12 -29.18
N SER A 127 -6.19 -30.48 -28.90
CA SER A 127 -4.83 -31.05 -29.03
C SER A 127 -4.47 -31.48 -30.48
N SER A 128 -5.15 -30.99 -31.52
CA SER A 128 -4.89 -31.32 -32.91
C SER A 128 -4.81 -30.08 -33.80
N VAL A 129 -3.90 -30.10 -34.77
CA VAL A 129 -3.83 -29.06 -35.81
C VAL A 129 -5.04 -29.21 -36.72
N LYS A 130 -5.86 -28.18 -36.82
CA LYS A 130 -7.06 -28.13 -37.68
C LYS A 130 -6.76 -27.48 -39.02
N SER A 131 -5.88 -26.47 -39.04
CA SER A 131 -5.44 -25.82 -40.28
C SER A 131 -3.98 -25.36 -40.15
N GLU A 132 -3.31 -25.32 -41.29
CA GLU A 132 -1.98 -24.77 -41.44
C GLU A 132 -1.95 -23.93 -42.71
N THR A 133 -1.50 -22.68 -42.58
CA THR A 133 -1.42 -21.73 -43.69
C THR A 133 -0.11 -20.95 -43.63
N GLU A 134 0.38 -20.55 -44.81
CA GLU A 134 1.48 -19.62 -44.89
C GLU A 134 0.95 -18.19 -44.85
N VAL A 135 1.55 -17.35 -44.01
CA VAL A 135 1.17 -15.96 -43.84
C VAL A 135 2.37 -15.06 -43.82
N SER A 136 2.17 -13.78 -44.00
CA SER A 136 3.23 -12.76 -43.80
C SER A 136 3.22 -12.27 -42.37
N ALA A 137 4.32 -12.53 -41.65
CA ALA A 137 4.49 -12.01 -40.30
C ALA A 137 5.96 -11.67 -40.00
N PRO A 138 6.25 -10.80 -39.02
CA PRO A 138 7.63 -10.53 -38.58
C PRO A 138 8.25 -11.77 -37.97
N LYS A 139 9.59 -11.75 -37.78
CA LYS A 139 10.34 -12.77 -37.03
C LYS A 139 9.84 -12.85 -35.60
N GLY A 140 9.79 -14.08 -35.05
CA GLY A 140 9.36 -14.35 -33.68
C GLY A 140 8.15 -15.27 -33.64
N THR A 141 7.44 -15.25 -32.51
CA THR A 141 6.26 -16.08 -32.30
C THR A 141 5.10 -15.25 -31.74
N ASN A 142 3.91 -15.50 -32.25
CA ASN A 142 2.66 -14.92 -31.78
C ASN A 142 1.70 -16.07 -31.46
N ILE A 143 1.36 -16.25 -30.20
CA ILE A 143 0.45 -17.29 -29.72
C ILE A 143 -0.78 -16.61 -29.12
N ALA A 144 -1.93 -16.85 -29.73
CA ALA A 144 -3.23 -16.40 -29.26
C ALA A 144 -4.04 -17.58 -28.73
N VAL A 145 -4.30 -17.58 -27.44
CA VAL A 145 -5.11 -18.58 -26.72
C VAL A 145 -6.50 -17.99 -26.50
N ARG A 146 -7.50 -18.63 -27.08
CA ARG A 146 -8.90 -18.17 -27.02
C ARG A 146 -9.76 -19.15 -26.25
N ASN A 147 -10.82 -18.65 -25.65
CA ASN A 147 -11.86 -19.45 -25.02
C ASN A 147 -11.30 -20.48 -24.00
N LEU A 148 -10.42 -20.04 -23.11
CA LEU A 148 -9.77 -20.92 -22.13
C LEU A 148 -10.83 -21.71 -21.34
N PHE A 149 -10.62 -23.05 -21.23
CA PHE A 149 -11.51 -24.02 -20.58
C PHE A 149 -12.89 -24.17 -21.26
N TYR A 150 -13.02 -23.90 -22.58
CA TYR A 150 -14.28 -24.07 -23.29
C TYR A 150 -14.81 -25.51 -23.23
N ASN A 151 -13.90 -26.49 -23.24
CA ASN A 151 -14.18 -27.93 -23.19
C ASN A 151 -14.12 -28.53 -21.75
N VAL A 152 -13.86 -27.70 -20.72
CA VAL A 152 -13.82 -28.09 -19.31
C VAL A 152 -14.73 -27.19 -18.47
N PRO A 153 -16.07 -27.30 -18.59
CA PRO A 153 -17.02 -26.38 -17.94
C PRO A 153 -16.86 -26.27 -16.42
N ALA A 154 -16.46 -27.37 -15.76
CA ALA A 154 -16.19 -27.35 -14.33
C ALA A 154 -15.10 -26.34 -13.97
N ARG A 155 -13.93 -26.37 -14.66
CA ARG A 155 -12.84 -25.43 -14.41
C ARG A 155 -13.23 -23.99 -14.72
N ARG A 156 -14.00 -23.77 -15.81
CA ARG A 156 -14.48 -22.44 -16.16
C ARG A 156 -15.35 -21.82 -15.04
N LYS A 157 -16.12 -22.65 -14.30
CA LYS A 157 -16.90 -22.21 -13.14
C LYS A 157 -16.05 -21.92 -11.91
N PHE A 158 -14.88 -22.53 -11.78
CA PHE A 158 -13.95 -22.29 -10.66
C PHE A 158 -13.03 -21.10 -10.87
N LEU A 159 -13.07 -20.42 -12.02
CA LEU A 159 -12.37 -19.16 -12.20
C LEU A 159 -12.95 -18.12 -11.26
N LYS A 160 -12.06 -17.41 -10.60
CA LYS A 160 -12.42 -16.34 -9.65
C LYS A 160 -12.97 -15.10 -10.39
N SER A 161 -13.24 -14.01 -9.67
CA SER A 161 -13.65 -12.74 -10.27
C SER A 161 -12.59 -12.22 -11.24
N ASP A 162 -13.00 -11.38 -12.19
CA ASP A 162 -12.11 -10.82 -13.21
C ASP A 162 -10.97 -10.04 -12.57
N ALA A 163 -11.24 -9.26 -11.51
CA ALA A 163 -10.22 -8.57 -10.72
C ALA A 163 -9.17 -9.53 -10.14
N THR A 164 -9.60 -10.66 -9.59
CA THR A 164 -8.69 -11.64 -9.01
C THR A 164 -7.84 -12.32 -10.07
N GLU A 165 -8.42 -12.70 -11.21
CA GLU A 165 -7.67 -13.34 -12.29
C GLU A 165 -6.67 -12.35 -12.93
N LEU A 166 -7.07 -11.10 -13.15
CA LEU A 166 -6.18 -10.04 -13.65
C LEU A 166 -5.00 -9.83 -12.69
N ARG A 167 -5.26 -9.72 -11.38
CA ARG A 167 -4.20 -9.58 -10.37
C ARG A 167 -3.21 -10.73 -10.41
N GLN A 168 -3.68 -11.97 -10.58
CA GLN A 168 -2.78 -13.12 -10.71
C GLN A 168 -1.93 -13.06 -11.99
N ILE A 169 -2.52 -12.59 -13.10
CA ILE A 169 -1.79 -12.38 -14.36
C ILE A 169 -0.71 -11.32 -14.18
N VAL A 170 -1.05 -10.18 -13.59
CA VAL A 170 -0.11 -9.10 -13.31
C VAL A 170 1.03 -9.60 -12.41
N ASN A 171 0.73 -10.40 -11.38
CA ASN A 171 1.76 -11.00 -10.53
C ASN A 171 2.74 -11.90 -11.29
N GLU A 172 2.25 -12.77 -12.18
CA GLU A 172 3.13 -13.63 -12.97
C GLU A 172 3.93 -12.81 -14.00
N PHE A 173 3.31 -11.82 -14.64
CA PHE A 173 3.98 -10.86 -15.53
C PHE A 173 5.13 -10.13 -14.81
N THR A 174 4.86 -9.58 -13.62
CA THR A 174 5.84 -8.86 -12.80
C THR A 174 7.03 -9.74 -12.42
N LYS A 175 6.79 -11.00 -12.03
CA LYS A 175 7.85 -11.96 -11.67
C LYS A 175 8.82 -12.19 -12.84
N VAL A 176 8.30 -12.38 -14.05
CA VAL A 176 9.15 -12.57 -15.24
C VAL A 176 9.88 -11.27 -15.60
N ALA A 177 9.18 -10.13 -15.56
CA ALA A 177 9.75 -8.82 -15.90
C ALA A 177 10.88 -8.38 -14.96
N LEU A 178 10.83 -8.73 -13.66
CA LEU A 178 11.88 -8.46 -12.69
C LEU A 178 13.19 -9.21 -12.98
N THR A 179 13.10 -10.41 -13.55
CA THR A 179 14.29 -11.24 -13.81
C THR A 179 15.02 -10.86 -15.11
N ARG A 180 14.35 -10.18 -16.05
CA ARG A 180 14.85 -9.87 -17.40
C ARG A 180 14.76 -8.37 -17.69
N ARG A 181 15.65 -7.62 -17.06
CA ARG A 181 15.72 -6.16 -17.20
C ARG A 181 16.09 -5.67 -18.60
N GLU A 182 16.77 -6.51 -19.37
CA GLU A 182 17.21 -6.27 -20.76
C GLU A 182 16.09 -6.42 -21.78
N VAL A 183 14.96 -7.02 -21.41
CA VAL A 183 13.79 -7.27 -22.29
C VAL A 183 12.75 -6.16 -22.09
N GLU A 184 12.20 -5.69 -23.20
CA GLU A 184 11.01 -4.83 -23.18
C GLU A 184 9.77 -5.68 -22.96
N PHE A 185 8.98 -5.32 -21.92
CA PHE A 185 7.71 -5.98 -21.65
C PHE A 185 6.54 -4.99 -21.76
N LYS A 186 5.45 -5.43 -22.39
CA LYS A 186 4.22 -4.68 -22.50
C LYS A 186 3.03 -5.54 -22.14
N LEU A 187 2.17 -5.06 -21.23
CA LEU A 187 0.91 -5.73 -20.86
C LEU A 187 -0.26 -4.82 -21.22
N ILE A 188 -1.18 -5.36 -22.00
CA ILE A 188 -2.40 -4.67 -22.45
C ILE A 188 -3.61 -5.46 -21.99
N HIS A 189 -4.56 -4.81 -21.31
CA HIS A 189 -5.82 -5.39 -20.89
C HIS A 189 -6.99 -4.58 -21.44
N ASN A 190 -7.90 -5.24 -22.17
CA ASN A 190 -9.08 -4.61 -22.78
C ASN A 190 -8.72 -3.31 -23.54
N SER A 191 -7.67 -3.36 -24.37
CA SER A 191 -7.11 -2.25 -25.15
C SER A 191 -6.45 -1.12 -24.35
N LYS A 192 -6.37 -1.21 -23.00
CA LYS A 192 -5.63 -0.29 -22.16
C LYS A 192 -4.24 -0.85 -21.84
N ILE A 193 -3.21 -0.01 -21.91
CA ILE A 193 -1.86 -0.40 -21.52
C ILE A 193 -1.82 -0.36 -19.98
N LEU A 194 -1.52 -1.49 -19.35
CA LEU A 194 -1.29 -1.58 -17.90
C LEU A 194 0.19 -1.40 -17.56
N PHE A 195 1.08 -1.97 -18.39
CA PHE A 195 2.52 -1.85 -18.24
C PHE A 195 3.18 -1.60 -19.58
N HIS A 196 4.13 -0.68 -19.58
CA HIS A 196 5.12 -0.52 -20.63
C HIS A 196 6.50 -0.40 -19.99
N LEU A 197 7.26 -1.46 -20.01
CA LEU A 197 8.54 -1.62 -19.31
C LEU A 197 9.67 -1.69 -20.34
N PRO A 198 10.23 -0.54 -20.81
CA PRO A 198 11.39 -0.54 -21.67
C PRO A 198 12.60 -1.18 -20.99
N PRO A 199 13.62 -1.65 -21.77
CA PRO A 199 14.82 -2.23 -21.20
C PRO A 199 15.58 -1.20 -20.35
N VAL A 200 16.16 -1.67 -19.24
CA VAL A 200 16.86 -0.83 -18.27
C VAL A 200 18.21 -1.41 -17.86
N ALA A 201 19.12 -0.54 -17.43
CA ALA A 201 20.49 -0.95 -17.08
C ALA A 201 20.57 -1.68 -15.73
N ASN A 202 19.73 -1.32 -14.77
CA ASN A 202 19.80 -1.87 -13.40
C ASN A 202 18.42 -2.29 -12.87
N LEU A 203 18.45 -3.15 -11.86
CA LEU A 203 17.25 -3.68 -11.21
C LEU A 203 16.41 -2.58 -10.55
N LYS A 204 17.03 -1.57 -9.93
CA LYS A 204 16.32 -0.48 -9.26
C LYS A 204 15.41 0.29 -10.22
N GLN A 205 15.89 0.55 -11.46
CA GLN A 205 15.07 1.18 -12.50
C GLN A 205 13.88 0.28 -12.90
N ARG A 206 14.07 -1.04 -12.99
CA ARG A 206 12.98 -1.99 -13.28
C ARG A 206 11.94 -1.99 -12.15
N ILE A 207 12.37 -1.92 -10.90
CA ILE A 207 11.48 -1.80 -9.74
C ILE A 207 10.68 -0.49 -9.81
N VAL A 208 11.34 0.64 -10.16
CA VAL A 208 10.65 1.93 -10.38
C VAL A 208 9.55 1.83 -11.44
N GLN A 209 9.82 1.13 -12.55
CA GLN A 209 8.85 0.96 -13.63
C GLN A 209 7.62 0.11 -13.19
N ILE A 210 7.80 -0.81 -12.26
CA ILE A 210 6.76 -1.75 -11.81
C ILE A 210 6.00 -1.22 -10.61
N ASP A 211 6.71 -0.75 -9.58
CA ASP A 211 6.15 -0.41 -8.27
C ASP A 211 6.15 1.11 -7.99
N GLY A 212 6.58 1.92 -8.97
CA GLY A 212 6.62 3.38 -8.86
C GLY A 212 7.86 3.92 -8.15
N MET A 213 8.08 5.24 -8.26
CA MET A 213 9.22 5.96 -7.66
C MET A 213 9.24 5.84 -6.14
N ALA A 214 8.06 5.93 -5.50
CA ALA A 214 7.94 5.90 -4.04
C ALA A 214 8.44 4.58 -3.45
N ALA A 215 8.13 3.44 -4.09
CA ALA A 215 8.57 2.12 -3.64
C ALA A 215 10.09 1.90 -3.76
N ALA A 216 10.74 2.59 -4.72
CA ALA A 216 12.16 2.40 -5.01
C ALA A 216 13.07 3.44 -4.32
N LYS A 217 12.49 4.54 -3.79
CA LYS A 217 13.27 5.67 -3.23
C LYS A 217 14.18 5.24 -2.08
N ASP A 218 13.67 4.39 -1.21
CA ASP A 218 14.34 4.01 0.03
C ASP A 218 14.71 2.51 0.07
N LEU A 219 14.96 1.93 -1.11
CA LEU A 219 15.53 0.59 -1.23
C LEU A 219 17.03 0.62 -0.96
N VAL A 220 17.46 -0.24 -0.04
CA VAL A 220 18.85 -0.46 0.31
C VAL A 220 19.39 -1.62 -0.48
N ASP A 221 20.58 -1.43 -1.05
CA ASP A 221 21.31 -2.46 -1.77
C ASP A 221 21.80 -3.55 -0.81
N ILE A 222 21.65 -4.81 -1.21
CA ILE A 222 22.18 -5.95 -0.50
C ILE A 222 23.05 -6.77 -1.45
N GLY A 223 24.27 -7.10 -1.01
CA GLY A 223 25.20 -7.90 -1.80
C GLY A 223 26.13 -8.69 -0.90
N VAL A 224 26.02 -10.02 -0.93
CA VAL A 224 26.92 -10.93 -0.24
C VAL A 224 27.29 -12.09 -1.16
N LYS A 225 28.56 -12.40 -1.23
CA LYS A 225 29.08 -13.53 -2.02
C LYS A 225 29.87 -14.46 -1.10
N THR A 226 29.42 -15.71 -1.04
CA THR A 226 30.05 -16.79 -0.26
C THR A 226 30.34 -17.98 -1.15
N GLY A 227 30.99 -19.01 -0.61
CA GLY A 227 31.22 -20.26 -1.37
C GLY A 227 29.96 -21.11 -1.59
N VAL A 228 28.86 -20.84 -0.85
CA VAL A 228 27.62 -21.61 -0.92
C VAL A 228 26.55 -20.87 -1.73
N VAL A 229 26.47 -19.54 -1.59
CA VAL A 229 25.43 -18.72 -2.24
C VAL A 229 25.95 -17.32 -2.49
N SER A 230 25.57 -16.72 -3.61
CA SER A 230 25.65 -15.29 -3.87
C SER A 230 24.22 -14.72 -3.75
N ILE A 231 24.03 -13.73 -2.85
CA ILE A 231 22.74 -13.06 -2.65
C ILE A 231 22.92 -11.58 -2.98
N TRP A 232 22.05 -11.05 -3.85
CA TRP A 232 22.08 -9.63 -4.21
C TRP A 232 20.66 -9.12 -4.47
N GLY A 233 20.50 -7.81 -4.50
CA GLY A 233 19.21 -7.18 -4.73
C GLY A 233 18.94 -6.01 -3.81
N TYR A 234 17.69 -5.87 -3.37
CA TYR A 234 17.26 -4.74 -2.56
C TYR A 234 16.35 -5.16 -1.41
N VAL A 235 16.46 -4.46 -0.30
CA VAL A 235 15.55 -4.56 0.86
C VAL A 235 15.00 -3.18 1.19
N GLY A 236 13.74 -3.11 1.61
CA GLY A 236 13.04 -1.86 1.89
C GLY A 236 13.40 -1.24 3.23
N ASN A 237 13.32 0.08 3.31
CA ASN A 237 13.44 0.81 4.56
C ASN A 237 12.36 0.35 5.56
N PRO A 238 12.70 0.10 6.83
CA PRO A 238 11.73 -0.23 7.87
C PRO A 238 10.59 0.79 8.00
N LEU A 239 10.86 2.07 7.77
CA LEU A 239 9.85 3.14 7.85
C LEU A 239 8.77 3.06 6.76
N LEU A 240 9.03 2.36 5.66
CA LEU A 240 8.12 2.16 4.53
C LEU A 240 7.48 0.77 4.51
N ALA A 241 7.60 0.02 5.61
CA ALA A 241 6.99 -1.29 5.72
C ALA A 241 5.45 -1.18 5.62
N LYS A 242 4.86 -2.11 4.89
CA LYS A 242 3.41 -2.12 4.60
C LYS A 242 2.71 -3.19 5.44
N LYS A 243 1.42 -2.99 5.71
CA LYS A 243 0.58 -4.00 6.40
C LYS A 243 0.34 -5.24 5.53
N SER A 244 0.52 -5.15 4.23
CA SER A 244 0.38 -6.27 3.30
C SER A 244 1.74 -6.85 2.91
N GLN A 245 1.79 -8.17 2.71
CA GLN A 245 2.98 -8.89 2.23
C GLN A 245 3.19 -8.68 0.72
N GLN A 246 3.16 -7.43 0.27
CA GLN A 246 3.39 -7.07 -1.12
C GLN A 246 4.88 -6.80 -1.35
N ASN A 247 5.29 -6.90 -2.62
CA ASN A 247 6.64 -6.60 -3.04
C ASN A 247 7.69 -7.46 -2.31
N GLN A 248 7.34 -8.74 -2.10
CA GLN A 248 8.20 -9.74 -1.50
C GLN A 248 8.61 -10.77 -2.56
N TYR A 249 9.74 -10.54 -3.22
CA TYR A 249 10.20 -11.37 -4.32
C TYR A 249 11.54 -12.02 -4.00
N MET A 250 11.59 -13.34 -4.18
CA MET A 250 12.82 -14.14 -4.13
C MET A 250 13.00 -14.88 -5.44
N PHE A 251 14.22 -14.83 -5.99
CA PHE A 251 14.57 -15.49 -7.22
C PHE A 251 15.84 -16.32 -7.00
N VAL A 252 15.87 -17.54 -7.52
CA VAL A 252 17.07 -18.39 -7.54
C VAL A 252 17.41 -18.71 -8.99
N ASN A 253 18.63 -18.39 -9.41
CA ASN A 253 19.11 -18.57 -10.79
C ASN A 253 18.10 -18.03 -11.83
N GLY A 254 17.50 -16.85 -11.55
CA GLY A 254 16.49 -16.22 -12.40
C GLY A 254 15.07 -16.76 -12.27
N ARG A 255 14.79 -17.75 -11.44
CA ARG A 255 13.44 -18.31 -11.21
C ARG A 255 12.83 -17.78 -9.94
N TYR A 256 11.58 -17.35 -9.98
CA TYR A 256 10.82 -17.02 -8.78
C TYR A 256 10.58 -18.26 -7.93
N PHE A 257 10.83 -18.13 -6.63
CA PHE A 257 10.48 -19.17 -5.66
C PHE A 257 9.87 -18.56 -4.39
N ARG A 258 9.15 -19.38 -3.65
CA ARG A 258 8.62 -19.06 -2.34
C ARG A 258 9.24 -19.98 -1.31
N SER A 259 9.72 -19.40 -0.21
CA SER A 259 10.18 -20.15 0.95
C SER A 259 9.71 -19.42 2.22
N ALA A 260 8.81 -20.08 2.97
CA ALA A 260 8.41 -19.59 4.29
C ALA A 260 9.60 -19.51 5.25
N PHE A 261 10.60 -20.37 5.03
CA PHE A 261 11.82 -20.40 5.85
C PHE A 261 12.69 -19.17 5.60
N PHE A 262 12.98 -18.83 4.35
CA PHE A 262 13.76 -17.62 4.03
C PHE A 262 12.98 -16.33 4.29
N ASN A 263 11.66 -16.33 4.14
CA ASN A 263 10.84 -15.20 4.56
C ASN A 263 11.00 -14.91 6.07
N LYS A 264 11.03 -15.97 6.90
CA LYS A 264 11.34 -15.82 8.33
C LYS A 264 12.74 -15.26 8.59
N ALA A 265 13.76 -15.57 7.76
CA ALA A 265 15.08 -15.00 7.90
C ALA A 265 15.06 -13.47 7.69
N VAL A 266 14.38 -13.02 6.63
CA VAL A 266 14.20 -11.60 6.38
C VAL A 266 13.41 -10.94 7.51
N GLN A 267 12.25 -11.48 7.90
CA GLN A 267 11.44 -10.94 8.99
C GLN A 267 12.23 -10.83 10.30
N LYS A 268 13.02 -11.86 10.64
CA LYS A 268 13.87 -11.87 11.82
C LYS A 268 14.94 -10.77 11.81
N ALA A 269 15.46 -10.43 10.63
CA ALA A 269 16.41 -9.32 10.51
C ALA A 269 15.76 -7.97 10.84
N TYR A 270 14.47 -7.82 10.58
CA TYR A 270 13.65 -6.63 10.88
C TYR A 270 13.00 -6.64 12.27
N ASP A 271 13.10 -7.72 13.06
CA ASP A 271 12.30 -8.02 14.27
C ASP A 271 12.18 -6.86 15.28
N LYS A 272 13.22 -6.03 15.44
CA LYS A 272 13.20 -4.89 16.38
C LYS A 272 12.97 -3.54 15.70
N LEU A 273 12.83 -3.53 14.40
CA LEU A 273 12.77 -2.31 13.59
C LEU A 273 11.36 -2.05 13.07
N LEU A 274 10.52 -3.08 13.01
CA LEU A 274 9.15 -2.98 12.54
C LEU A 274 8.15 -3.08 13.68
N PRO A 275 7.12 -2.24 13.69
CA PRO A 275 5.92 -2.47 14.49
C PRO A 275 5.24 -3.79 14.12
N ASP A 276 4.53 -4.39 15.07
CA ASP A 276 3.77 -5.63 14.85
C ASP A 276 2.77 -5.48 13.70
N GLY A 277 2.73 -6.47 12.82
CA GLY A 277 1.80 -6.50 11.69
C GLY A 277 2.25 -5.75 10.44
N LEU A 278 3.47 -5.20 10.42
CA LEU A 278 4.07 -4.63 9.21
C LEU A 278 5.06 -5.60 8.56
N PHE A 279 5.14 -5.56 7.23
CA PHE A 279 6.00 -6.44 6.44
C PHE A 279 6.94 -5.60 5.57
N PRO A 280 8.25 -5.96 5.54
CA PRO A 280 9.20 -5.29 4.67
C PRO A 280 9.03 -5.72 3.23
N SER A 281 9.28 -4.81 2.27
CA SER A 281 9.44 -5.16 0.86
C SER A 281 10.87 -5.65 0.60
N TYR A 282 11.03 -6.58 -0.34
CA TYR A 282 12.36 -7.04 -0.77
C TYR A 282 12.32 -7.67 -2.17
N TYR A 283 13.45 -7.55 -2.86
CA TYR A 283 13.71 -8.08 -4.20
C TYR A 283 15.08 -8.77 -4.17
N LEU A 284 15.08 -10.06 -3.82
CA LEU A 284 16.28 -10.82 -3.52
C LEU A 284 16.57 -11.86 -4.60
N PHE A 285 17.80 -11.88 -5.08
CA PHE A 285 18.30 -12.80 -6.09
C PHE A 285 19.38 -13.68 -5.48
N PHE A 286 19.21 -14.97 -5.64
CA PHE A 286 20.12 -16.01 -5.18
C PHE A 286 20.78 -16.68 -6.39
N GLU A 287 22.09 -16.77 -6.37
CA GLU A 287 22.88 -17.56 -7.33
C GLU A 287 23.52 -18.72 -6.58
N ILE A 288 23.15 -19.93 -6.96
CA ILE A 288 23.54 -21.18 -6.31
C ILE A 288 23.92 -22.17 -7.41
N ALA A 289 24.91 -23.01 -7.15
CA ALA A 289 25.27 -24.08 -8.08
C ALA A 289 24.05 -25.00 -8.32
N PRO A 290 23.71 -25.32 -9.57
CA PRO A 290 22.54 -26.16 -9.89
C PRO A 290 22.51 -27.48 -9.14
N GLU A 291 23.68 -28.07 -8.85
CA GLU A 291 23.87 -29.34 -8.14
C GLU A 291 23.44 -29.26 -6.65
N GLU A 292 23.46 -28.07 -6.05
CA GLU A 292 23.11 -27.85 -4.64
C GLU A 292 21.63 -27.53 -4.43
N MET A 293 20.79 -27.59 -5.48
CA MET A 293 19.36 -27.32 -5.40
C MET A 293 18.52 -28.26 -6.24
N ASP A 294 17.32 -28.62 -5.75
CA ASP A 294 16.31 -29.34 -6.50
C ASP A 294 15.09 -28.43 -6.76
N VAL A 295 14.83 -28.16 -8.05
CA VAL A 295 13.71 -27.33 -8.54
C VAL A 295 12.51 -28.19 -8.95
N ASN A 296 12.69 -29.51 -9.12
CA ASN A 296 11.66 -30.40 -9.67
C ASN A 296 10.74 -31.02 -8.61
N ILE A 297 10.38 -30.24 -7.58
CA ILE A 297 9.55 -30.72 -6.46
C ILE A 297 8.05 -30.54 -6.76
N HIS A 298 7.65 -29.43 -7.35
CA HIS A 298 6.24 -29.09 -7.62
C HIS A 298 6.02 -28.76 -9.11
N PRO A 299 4.87 -29.12 -9.72
CA PRO A 299 4.58 -28.78 -11.12
C PRO A 299 4.70 -27.29 -11.45
N ALA A 300 4.29 -26.42 -10.53
CA ALA A 300 4.39 -24.95 -10.67
C ALA A 300 5.83 -24.40 -10.48
N LYS A 301 6.80 -25.24 -10.08
CA LYS A 301 8.22 -24.87 -9.88
C LYS A 301 8.46 -23.69 -8.93
N THR A 302 7.51 -23.43 -8.02
CA THR A 302 7.58 -22.32 -7.05
C THR A 302 8.26 -22.72 -5.74
N GLU A 303 8.47 -24.01 -5.49
CA GLU A 303 9.17 -24.54 -4.33
C GLU A 303 10.52 -25.11 -4.78
N VAL A 304 11.56 -24.73 -4.09
CA VAL A 304 12.95 -25.17 -4.35
C VAL A 304 13.51 -25.73 -3.06
N LYS A 305 14.15 -26.87 -3.11
CA LYS A 305 14.86 -27.45 -1.97
C LYS A 305 16.35 -27.20 -2.12
N PHE A 306 16.95 -26.71 -1.07
CA PHE A 306 18.39 -26.40 -1.04
C PHE A 306 19.12 -27.43 -0.16
N GLU A 307 20.30 -27.85 -0.56
CA GLU A 307 21.10 -28.77 0.23
C GLU A 307 21.54 -28.12 1.56
N ASN A 308 21.99 -26.85 1.49
CA ASN A 308 22.52 -26.10 2.63
C ASN A 308 21.53 -25.03 3.15
N GLU A 309 20.23 -25.34 3.26
CA GLU A 309 19.16 -24.38 3.58
C GLU A 309 19.43 -23.59 4.89
N SER A 310 19.92 -24.26 5.93
CA SER A 310 20.21 -23.62 7.23
C SER A 310 21.39 -22.64 7.16
N VAL A 311 22.37 -22.89 6.29
CA VAL A 311 23.51 -22.01 6.08
C VAL A 311 23.09 -20.78 5.31
N ILE A 312 22.32 -20.96 4.24
CA ILE A 312 21.73 -19.88 3.42
C ILE A 312 20.86 -18.98 4.29
N PHE A 313 20.04 -19.54 5.20
CA PHE A 313 19.24 -18.77 6.16
C PHE A 313 20.09 -17.81 7.00
N LYS A 314 21.19 -18.29 7.56
CA LYS A 314 22.08 -17.47 8.40
C LYS A 314 22.78 -16.39 7.59
N ILE A 315 23.23 -16.71 6.37
CA ILE A 315 23.84 -15.75 5.45
C ILE A 315 22.84 -14.65 5.11
N LEU A 316 21.60 -15.00 4.78
CA LEU A 316 20.52 -14.06 4.46
C LEU A 316 20.18 -13.17 5.66
N ASP A 317 20.00 -13.74 6.88
CA ASP A 317 19.71 -12.97 8.10
C ASP A 317 20.85 -11.94 8.38
N CYS A 318 22.13 -12.38 8.28
CA CYS A 318 23.27 -11.49 8.47
C CYS A 318 23.34 -10.39 7.40
N ALA A 319 23.18 -10.75 6.12
CA ALA A 319 23.28 -9.81 5.01
C ALA A 319 22.17 -8.74 5.06
N VAL A 320 20.93 -9.13 5.40
CA VAL A 320 19.82 -8.18 5.58
C VAL A 320 20.08 -7.28 6.77
N ARG A 321 20.55 -7.81 7.91
CA ARG A 321 20.90 -7.00 9.10
C ARG A 321 22.00 -6.00 8.79
N GLU A 322 23.03 -6.41 8.07
CA GLU A 322 24.11 -5.54 7.66
C GLU A 322 23.60 -4.41 6.75
N ALA A 323 22.81 -4.72 5.75
CA ALA A 323 22.24 -3.73 4.85
C ALA A 323 21.37 -2.70 5.60
N ILE A 324 20.56 -3.14 6.57
CA ILE A 324 19.69 -2.25 7.36
C ILE A 324 20.50 -1.51 8.44
N GLY A 325 21.54 -2.14 9.01
CA GLY A 325 22.30 -1.64 10.16
C GLY A 325 23.41 -0.65 9.80
N VAL A 326 23.93 -0.67 8.55
CA VAL A 326 25.03 0.21 8.11
C VAL A 326 24.52 1.63 7.81
N GLY A 327 23.78 2.20 8.75
CA GLY A 327 23.74 3.67 8.85
C GLY A 327 22.69 4.39 8.02
N ALA A 328 21.71 3.69 7.45
CA ALA A 328 20.75 4.39 6.62
C ALA A 328 19.49 4.89 7.35
N PHE A 329 19.16 4.38 8.54
CA PHE A 329 17.81 4.57 9.09
C PHE A 329 17.73 5.12 10.51
N MET A 330 18.83 5.29 11.22
CA MET A 330 18.84 6.30 12.26
C MET A 330 18.92 7.66 11.53
N PRO A 331 17.95 8.57 11.72
CA PRO A 331 18.20 9.97 11.40
C PRO A 331 19.47 10.28 12.18
N GLY A 332 20.58 10.45 11.46
CA GLY A 332 21.71 11.13 12.06
C GLY A 332 21.08 12.38 12.63
N ILE A 333 21.18 12.56 13.93
CA ILE A 333 20.93 13.87 14.51
C ILE A 333 22.07 14.71 13.93
N GLU A 334 21.93 15.09 12.68
CA GLU A 334 22.61 16.26 12.14
C GLU A 334 21.99 17.40 12.92
N PHE A 335 22.66 17.71 14.00
CA PHE A 335 22.52 19.06 14.56
C PHE A 335 22.95 19.95 13.40
N ASP A 336 21.94 20.54 12.73
CA ASP A 336 22.17 21.61 11.78
C ASP A 336 23.06 22.63 12.50
N ARG A 337 24.35 22.62 12.12
CA ARG A 337 25.31 23.60 12.60
C ARG A 337 25.08 24.99 11.98
N GLU A 338 24.16 25.09 11.05
CA GLU A 338 23.70 26.37 10.51
C GLU A 338 22.68 26.98 11.47
N GLY A 339 23.17 27.76 12.41
CA GLY A 339 22.35 28.52 13.35
C GLY A 339 22.65 28.35 14.83
N VAL A 340 23.59 27.51 15.20
CA VAL A 340 24.12 27.53 16.55
C VAL A 340 25.11 28.70 16.62
N PRO A 341 24.81 29.76 17.41
CA PRO A 341 25.81 30.82 17.62
C PRO A 341 27.05 30.15 18.20
N GLU A 342 28.20 30.33 17.53
CA GLU A 342 29.48 29.90 18.07
C GLU A 342 29.64 30.56 19.45
N PHE A 343 29.48 29.78 20.50
CA PHE A 343 29.88 30.24 21.80
C PHE A 343 31.41 30.42 21.73
N PRO A 344 31.94 31.63 21.91
CA PRO A 344 33.39 31.83 21.90
C PRO A 344 33.96 30.92 22.96
N ALA A 345 35.01 30.19 22.59
CA ALA A 345 35.74 29.29 23.48
C ALA A 345 36.00 30.04 24.77
N THR A 346 35.45 29.54 25.86
CA THR A 346 35.56 30.17 27.19
C THR A 346 37.04 30.22 27.56
N ASN A 347 37.61 31.43 27.44
CA ASN A 347 38.95 31.71 27.88
C ASN A 347 38.94 31.55 29.41
N THR A 348 39.55 30.51 29.92
CA THR A 348 39.58 30.15 31.35
C THR A 348 40.20 31.23 32.25
N GLU A 349 40.78 32.28 31.66
CA GLU A 349 41.31 33.46 32.39
C GLU A 349 40.22 34.43 32.87
N ILE A 350 39.01 34.44 32.27
CA ILE A 350 37.90 35.32 32.65
C ILE A 350 37.27 34.87 33.97
N PHE A 351 37.43 33.62 34.40
CA PHE A 351 36.87 33.12 35.65
C PHE A 351 37.70 33.41 36.89
N ARG A 352 38.90 33.98 36.76
CA ARG A 352 39.77 34.33 37.93
C ARG A 352 39.51 35.72 38.55
N HIS A 353 38.59 36.54 37.99
CA HIS A 353 38.24 37.85 38.51
C HIS A 353 36.73 37.97 38.83
N ARG A 354 36.15 36.96 39.48
CA ARG A 354 34.79 37.06 40.05
C ARG A 354 34.84 37.43 41.53
N GLU A 355 35.45 38.56 41.88
CA GLU A 355 35.14 39.27 43.12
C GLU A 355 34.45 40.57 42.73
N ASN A 356 33.16 40.71 43.20
CA ASN A 356 32.34 41.91 43.12
C ASN A 356 31.39 42.07 41.89
N ILE A 357 30.61 41.06 41.56
CA ILE A 357 29.36 41.31 40.79
C ILE A 357 28.20 41.45 41.83
N ARG A 358 27.79 42.66 42.09
CA ARG A 358 26.54 42.92 42.83
C ARG A 358 25.37 42.54 41.94
N PRO A 359 24.37 41.77 42.45
CA PRO A 359 23.17 41.48 41.66
C PRO A 359 22.42 42.81 41.33
N PRO A 360 21.83 42.92 40.14
CA PRO A 360 21.06 44.08 39.79
C PRO A 360 19.90 44.27 40.79
N GLN A 361 19.79 45.46 41.37
CA GLN A 361 18.65 45.83 42.22
C GLN A 361 17.47 46.09 41.27
N VAL A 362 16.45 45.26 41.36
CA VAL A 362 15.17 45.46 40.70
C VAL A 362 14.38 46.43 41.59
N ASN A 363 14.20 47.67 41.12
CA ASN A 363 13.26 48.60 41.75
C ASN A 363 11.85 48.15 41.38
N TYR A 364 11.20 47.51 42.33
CA TYR A 364 9.79 47.12 42.23
C TYR A 364 8.94 48.28 42.77
N ASP A 365 8.05 48.79 41.92
CA ASP A 365 7.01 49.74 42.34
C ASP A 365 5.74 48.94 42.69
N PRO A 366 5.36 48.89 43.98
CA PRO A 366 4.20 48.13 44.43
C PRO A 366 2.85 48.72 43.98
N LEU A 367 2.82 49.91 43.35
CA LEU A 367 1.62 50.58 42.85
C LEU A 367 1.47 50.51 41.31
N PHE A 368 2.40 49.81 40.61
CA PHE A 368 2.31 49.63 39.15
C PHE A 368 1.25 48.60 38.80
N ASN A 369 0.16 49.05 38.21
CA ASN A 369 -0.89 48.18 37.66
C ASN A 369 -0.78 48.19 36.13
N PRO A 370 -0.37 47.07 35.48
CA PRO A 370 -0.22 47.00 34.03
C PRO A 370 -1.55 47.02 33.25
N PHE A 371 -2.70 47.05 33.94
CA PHE A 371 -4.04 47.06 33.34
C PHE A 371 -4.80 48.37 33.48
N ASP A 372 -4.15 49.45 33.93
CA ASP A 372 -4.78 50.77 33.93
C ASP A 372 -4.77 51.35 32.51
N GLU A 373 -5.95 51.60 31.96
CA GLU A 373 -6.18 52.26 30.67
C GLU A 373 -5.74 53.73 30.69
N GLY A 374 -4.45 54.00 30.61
CA GLY A 374 -3.97 55.37 30.61
C GLY A 374 -2.49 55.59 30.33
N CYS A 375 -1.69 54.57 30.23
CA CYS A 375 -0.25 54.72 29.99
C CYS A 375 0.13 54.46 28.53
N ASN A 376 -0.05 55.47 27.68
CA ASN A 376 0.70 55.61 26.42
C ASN A 376 2.18 55.90 26.73
N ALA A 377 2.96 54.86 27.01
CA ALA A 377 4.40 54.98 27.33
C ALA A 377 5.28 54.59 26.14
N PHE A 378 4.89 54.98 24.92
CA PHE A 378 5.74 54.77 23.73
C PHE A 378 6.08 56.07 22.97
N GLU A 379 5.77 57.23 23.52
CA GLU A 379 6.23 58.51 22.96
C GLU A 379 7.06 59.27 23.98
N ARG A 380 8.36 58.92 24.13
CA ARG A 380 9.43 59.84 24.55
C ARG A 380 10.74 59.09 24.74
N ARG A 381 11.42 58.91 23.61
CA ARG A 381 12.90 58.99 23.50
C ARG A 381 13.33 58.70 22.06
N ALA A 382 13.14 59.70 21.22
CA ALA A 382 13.94 59.83 20.00
C ALA A 382 14.56 61.25 20.08
N GLY A 383 15.80 61.29 20.41
CA GLY A 383 16.61 62.45 20.42
C GLY A 383 18.08 62.07 20.34
N GLY A 384 18.68 62.22 19.17
CA GLY A 384 20.11 62.32 19.01
C GLY A 384 20.77 61.25 18.16
N GLY A 385 21.18 61.66 16.91
CA GLY A 385 22.32 61.09 16.23
C GLY A 385 22.06 60.50 14.83
N ASP A 386 22.08 61.41 13.87
CA ASP A 386 22.52 61.32 12.46
C ASP A 386 22.96 59.96 11.88
N ASP A 387 22.49 59.65 10.73
CA ASP A 387 22.99 59.62 9.37
C ASP A 387 22.42 58.50 8.47
N ALA A 388 21.78 59.00 7.43
CA ALA A 388 21.87 58.67 6.02
C ALA A 388 21.43 57.30 5.46
N LEU A 389 20.52 57.47 4.53
CA LEU A 389 20.41 56.90 3.18
C LEU A 389 19.40 55.78 2.88
N GLN A 390 18.50 56.27 2.07
CA GLN A 390 17.87 55.74 0.82
C GLN A 390 16.64 54.86 0.94
N GLN A 391 15.54 55.54 0.76
CA GLN A 391 14.52 55.49 -0.33
C GLN A 391 14.50 54.25 -1.22
N SER A 392 13.36 53.55 -1.22
CA SER A 392 12.60 53.39 -2.46
C SER A 392 11.15 53.00 -2.13
N ALA A 393 10.28 53.76 -2.75
CA ALA A 393 8.84 53.72 -2.76
C ALA A 393 8.25 52.46 -3.33
N PHE A 394 7.08 52.10 -2.84
CA PHE A 394 5.99 51.64 -3.72
C PHE A 394 4.63 52.03 -3.17
N GLU A 395 3.83 52.53 -4.07
CA GLU A 395 2.59 53.27 -3.91
C GLU A 395 1.38 52.45 -3.49
N GLN A 396 0.48 53.14 -2.88
CA GLN A 396 -0.93 52.97 -2.65
C GLN A 396 -1.71 52.31 -3.81
N SER A 397 -2.66 51.46 -3.46
CA SER A 397 -3.98 51.49 -4.05
C SER A 397 -4.99 50.99 -3.00
N GLY A 398 -5.89 51.90 -2.64
CA GLY A 398 -6.99 51.69 -1.74
C GLY A 398 -8.13 50.92 -2.45
N PHE A 399 -8.93 50.28 -1.62
CA PHE A 399 -10.31 49.96 -1.97
C PHE A 399 -11.23 50.18 -0.76
N GLU A 400 -12.38 50.74 -1.06
CA GLU A 400 -13.36 51.36 -0.26
C GLU A 400 -14.16 50.41 0.65
N GLN A 401 -14.66 51.00 1.74
CA GLN A 401 -15.70 50.48 2.61
C GLN A 401 -17.03 50.33 1.86
N GLY A 402 -17.68 49.19 2.00
CA GLY A 402 -19.08 48.98 1.69
C GLY A 402 -19.77 48.30 2.85
N GLY A 403 -20.48 49.09 3.64
CA GLY A 403 -21.36 48.60 4.69
C GLY A 403 -22.61 47.92 4.08
N PHE A 404 -23.10 46.90 4.75
CA PHE A 404 -24.48 46.42 4.55
C PHE A 404 -25.14 46.15 5.89
N GLU A 405 -26.35 46.66 5.95
CA GLU A 405 -27.25 46.82 7.08
C GLU A 405 -27.83 45.53 7.63
N GLN A 406 -28.23 45.60 8.89
CA GLN A 406 -29.14 44.71 9.60
C GLN A 406 -30.54 44.67 8.99
N SER A 407 -31.11 43.48 8.86
CA SER A 407 -32.55 43.19 8.99
C SER A 407 -32.64 41.71 9.40
N GLY A 408 -33.14 41.26 10.49
CA GLY A 408 -34.38 41.44 11.22
C GLY A 408 -35.52 40.63 10.63
N LEU A 409 -35.91 39.46 11.22
CA LEU A 409 -37.23 38.81 11.23
C LEU A 409 -37.05 37.45 11.92
N GLU A 410 -37.47 37.28 13.14
CA GLU A 410 -38.77 36.92 13.74
C GLU A 410 -39.37 35.56 13.33
N GLN A 411 -39.61 34.75 14.39
CA GLN A 411 -40.74 33.85 14.68
C GLN A 411 -40.91 32.62 13.75
N GLY A 412 -41.05 31.41 14.22
CA GLY A 412 -41.79 30.82 15.30
C GLY A 412 -42.39 29.50 14.82
N ALA A 413 -42.57 28.56 15.69
CA ALA A 413 -43.64 27.59 15.80
C ALA A 413 -43.14 26.27 16.42
N LEU A 414 -43.43 26.07 17.63
CA LEU A 414 -44.29 25.04 18.27
C LEU A 414 -44.54 23.76 17.46
N TRP A 415 -44.10 22.64 18.04
CA TRP A 415 -44.85 21.40 18.01
C TRP A 415 -44.81 20.72 19.41
N GLU A 416 -45.98 20.75 20.06
CA GLU A 416 -46.36 19.84 21.15
C GLU A 416 -46.70 18.47 20.59
N GLY A 417 -46.40 17.45 21.33
CA GLY A 417 -46.84 16.09 21.05
C GLY A 417 -46.65 15.16 22.27
N ASP A 418 -47.69 15.07 23.04
CA ASP A 418 -47.91 14.21 24.21
C ASP A 418 -47.53 12.72 24.00
N SER A 419 -46.99 12.09 25.02
CA SER A 419 -47.65 10.95 25.67
C SER A 419 -46.91 10.43 26.91
N LYS A 420 -47.64 10.47 27.94
CA LYS A 420 -47.74 9.80 29.25
C LYS A 420 -47.20 8.35 29.31
N TYR A 421 -46.58 8.09 30.44
CA TYR A 421 -46.70 7.02 31.47
C TYR A 421 -45.42 7.03 32.28
N GLY A 422 -45.35 7.05 33.60
CA GLY A 422 -46.21 6.90 34.75
C GLY A 422 -45.30 7.00 35.98
N ALA A 423 -45.81 7.72 36.90
CA ALA A 423 -45.75 7.83 38.34
C ALA A 423 -44.70 7.07 39.18
N GLU A 424 -44.19 7.85 40.07
CA GLU A 424 -44.06 7.86 41.56
C GLU A 424 -42.62 7.57 41.99
N GLU A 425 -41.96 8.46 42.72
CA GLU A 425 -42.16 8.97 44.08
C GLU A 425 -41.46 10.33 44.29
N GLU A 426 -42.20 11.26 44.81
CA GLU A 426 -41.72 12.53 45.37
C GLU A 426 -40.94 12.32 46.66
N VAL A 427 -39.70 12.79 46.73
CA VAL A 427 -39.14 13.29 47.99
C VAL A 427 -38.69 14.71 47.77
N ALA A 428 -39.53 15.61 48.25
CA ALA A 428 -39.26 17.03 48.33
C ALA A 428 -38.07 17.31 49.26
N LEU A 429 -37.00 17.93 48.73
CA LEU A 429 -36.07 18.71 49.51
C LEU A 429 -35.78 20.05 48.78
N SER A 430 -36.29 21.04 49.45
CA SER A 430 -36.24 22.48 49.19
C SER A 430 -34.87 23.00 48.72
N GLY A 431 -34.91 23.74 47.60
CA GLY A 431 -34.33 25.06 47.47
C GLY A 431 -32.83 25.23 47.55
N GLN A 432 -32.25 25.30 46.43
CA GLN A 432 -31.37 26.41 46.00
C GLN A 432 -30.87 26.08 44.60
N GLU A 433 -31.25 26.89 43.63
CA GLU A 433 -30.64 26.92 42.29
C GLU A 433 -29.14 27.17 42.46
N GLN A 434 -28.34 26.10 42.39
CA GLN A 434 -26.89 26.23 42.18
C GLN A 434 -26.66 26.25 40.67
N GLU A 435 -26.29 27.46 40.21
CA GLU A 435 -25.65 27.70 38.92
C GLU A 435 -24.71 26.55 38.60
N GLY A 436 -24.86 25.96 37.39
CA GLY A 436 -24.15 24.78 36.94
C GLY A 436 -22.63 24.91 37.14
N ARG A 437 -22.10 24.14 38.07
CA ARG A 437 -20.66 23.91 38.15
C ARG A 437 -20.23 23.32 36.83
N GLN A 438 -19.64 24.15 35.97
CA GLN A 438 -18.94 23.71 34.78
C GLN A 438 -17.85 22.73 35.25
N MET A 439 -17.96 21.45 34.82
CA MET A 439 -16.93 20.47 35.09
C MET A 439 -15.63 20.97 34.45
N PRO A 440 -14.52 21.03 35.18
CA PRO A 440 -13.25 21.48 34.60
C PRO A 440 -12.70 20.39 33.68
N TYR A 441 -12.48 20.76 32.42
CA TYR A 441 -11.77 19.92 31.46
C TYR A 441 -10.33 20.38 31.40
N LEU A 442 -9.41 19.55 31.92
CA LEU A 442 -7.98 19.83 31.95
C LEU A 442 -7.29 19.05 30.82
N VAL A 443 -6.57 19.74 29.94
CA VAL A 443 -5.74 19.10 28.91
C VAL A 443 -4.34 18.87 29.46
N VAL A 444 -3.92 17.61 29.55
CA VAL A 444 -2.63 17.21 30.10
C VAL A 444 -1.71 16.73 28.98
N GLY A 445 -0.56 17.41 28.82
CA GLY A 445 0.48 17.05 27.85
C GLY A 445 0.01 17.03 26.38
N GLY A 446 -1.10 17.71 26.05
CA GLY A 446 -1.70 17.69 24.71
C GLY A 446 -2.22 16.31 24.25
N ARG A 447 -2.21 15.30 25.15
CA ARG A 447 -2.57 13.90 24.84
C ARG A 447 -3.82 13.42 25.56
N TYR A 448 -4.11 13.96 26.75
CA TYR A 448 -5.20 13.51 27.60
C TYR A 448 -6.09 14.67 28.02
N ILE A 449 -7.39 14.41 28.09
CA ILE A 449 -8.37 15.27 28.75
C ILE A 449 -8.71 14.59 30.06
N VAL A 450 -8.55 15.33 31.18
CA VAL A 450 -8.90 14.85 32.51
C VAL A 450 -10.09 15.67 33.02
N THR A 451 -11.11 14.97 33.48
CA THR A 451 -12.28 15.59 34.10
C THR A 451 -12.68 14.83 35.36
N THR A 452 -13.47 15.48 36.23
CA THR A 452 -13.92 14.87 37.48
C THR A 452 -15.34 14.37 37.37
N LEU A 453 -15.59 13.17 37.89
CA LEU A 453 -16.92 12.65 38.18
C LEU A 453 -17.14 12.51 39.68
N LYS A 454 -18.38 12.35 40.11
CA LYS A 454 -18.69 12.09 41.54
C LYS A 454 -17.96 10.85 42.08
N SER A 455 -17.63 9.89 41.22
CA SER A 455 -16.96 8.60 41.53
C SER A 455 -15.45 8.60 41.42
N GLY A 456 -14.82 9.69 40.89
CA GLY A 456 -13.37 9.73 40.68
C GLY A 456 -12.95 10.63 39.53
N LEU A 457 -11.79 10.33 38.96
CA LEU A 457 -11.22 11.01 37.80
C LEU A 457 -11.44 10.19 36.53
N VAL A 458 -11.74 10.89 35.44
CA VAL A 458 -11.79 10.28 34.09
C VAL A 458 -10.70 10.87 33.25
N ALA A 459 -9.86 10.01 32.68
CA ALA A 459 -8.84 10.38 31.72
C ALA A 459 -9.24 9.86 30.32
N VAL A 460 -9.35 10.76 29.36
CA VAL A 460 -9.71 10.46 27.96
C VAL A 460 -8.49 10.72 27.09
N ASN A 461 -8.09 9.71 26.29
CA ASN A 461 -7.03 9.88 25.31
C ASN A 461 -7.58 10.58 24.07
N ILE A 462 -7.06 11.77 23.74
CA ILE A 462 -7.57 12.65 22.69
C ILE A 462 -7.54 11.99 21.30
N ALA A 463 -6.42 11.38 20.93
CA ALA A 463 -6.26 10.74 19.62
C ALA A 463 -7.24 9.56 19.46
N LYS A 464 -7.33 8.70 20.47
CA LYS A 464 -8.24 7.54 20.45
C LYS A 464 -9.72 7.92 20.53
N ALA A 465 -10.04 8.99 21.26
CA ALA A 465 -11.41 9.54 21.28
C ALA A 465 -11.82 10.04 19.89
N ARG A 466 -10.94 10.79 19.21
CA ARG A 466 -11.17 11.24 17.84
C ARG A 466 -11.29 10.08 16.85
N GLU A 467 -10.43 9.08 16.98
CA GLU A 467 -10.51 7.86 16.19
C GLU A 467 -11.91 7.23 16.31
N ARG A 468 -12.42 7.12 17.52
CA ARG A 468 -13.76 6.54 17.74
C ARG A 468 -14.88 7.43 17.19
N ILE A 469 -14.85 8.71 17.43
CA ILE A 469 -15.85 9.67 16.94
C ILE A 469 -15.91 9.66 15.42
N LEU A 470 -14.77 9.85 14.74
CA LEU A 470 -14.68 9.86 13.28
C LEU A 470 -15.12 8.53 12.66
N PHE A 471 -14.79 7.41 13.32
CA PHE A 471 -15.21 6.10 12.85
C PHE A 471 -16.73 5.97 12.84
N GLU A 472 -17.41 6.31 13.94
CA GLU A 472 -18.87 6.18 14.00
C GLU A 472 -19.60 7.16 13.08
N GLU A 473 -19.09 8.37 12.96
CA GLU A 473 -19.61 9.35 12.00
C GLU A 473 -19.45 8.85 10.56
N TYR A 474 -18.28 8.29 10.20
CA TYR A 474 -18.04 7.75 8.88
C TYR A 474 -18.91 6.52 8.61
N MET A 475 -19.04 5.62 9.58
CA MET A 475 -19.95 4.48 9.47
C MET A 475 -21.42 4.89 9.30
N LYS A 476 -21.87 5.96 9.95
CA LYS A 476 -23.21 6.53 9.71
C LYS A 476 -23.37 7.01 8.27
N SER A 477 -22.37 7.68 7.71
CA SER A 477 -22.41 8.13 6.30
C SER A 477 -22.39 6.96 5.32
N LEU A 478 -21.63 5.89 5.60
CA LEU A 478 -21.53 4.69 4.75
C LEU A 478 -22.81 3.82 4.78
N ARG A 479 -23.62 3.91 5.84
CA ARG A 479 -24.92 3.21 5.93
C ARG A 479 -25.97 3.82 4.99
N SER A 480 -25.83 5.08 4.60
CA SER A 480 -26.73 5.76 3.66
C SER A 480 -26.44 5.47 2.18
N ASP A 481 -25.50 4.55 1.89
CA ASP A 481 -25.01 4.14 0.56
C ASP A 481 -24.49 5.27 -0.36
N ASN A 482 -24.40 6.49 0.12
CA ASN A 482 -23.82 7.64 -0.58
C ASN A 482 -23.07 8.51 0.43
N ALA A 483 -21.81 8.18 0.68
CA ALA A 483 -20.94 9.05 1.47
C ALA A 483 -20.79 10.38 0.70
N ALA A 484 -21.10 11.50 1.36
CA ALA A 484 -20.94 12.82 0.77
C ALA A 484 -19.47 13.04 0.39
N ILE A 485 -19.23 13.42 -0.86
CA ILE A 485 -17.90 13.71 -1.40
C ILE A 485 -17.66 15.22 -1.25
N GLN A 486 -16.55 15.58 -0.64
CA GLN A 486 -16.04 16.95 -0.64
C GLN A 486 -15.01 17.08 -1.74
N GLU A 487 -15.29 17.90 -2.74
CA GLU A 487 -14.33 18.21 -3.79
C GLU A 487 -13.15 19.01 -3.24
N SER A 488 -11.95 18.63 -3.65
CA SER A 488 -10.73 19.33 -3.29
C SER A 488 -10.47 20.48 -4.26
N LEU A 489 -10.23 21.66 -3.71
CA LEU A 489 -9.80 22.83 -4.51
C LEU A 489 -8.43 22.61 -5.17
N PHE A 490 -7.59 21.76 -4.57
CA PHE A 490 -6.28 21.38 -5.06
C PHE A 490 -6.20 19.86 -5.14
N PRO A 491 -6.63 19.25 -6.27
CA PRO A 491 -6.55 17.82 -6.47
C PRO A 491 -5.11 17.33 -6.31
N GLN A 492 -4.94 16.24 -5.56
CA GLN A 492 -3.63 15.64 -5.33
C GLN A 492 -3.42 14.45 -6.26
N THR A 493 -2.22 14.34 -6.82
CA THR A 493 -1.79 13.21 -7.61
C THR A 493 -1.08 12.19 -6.74
N ALA A 494 -1.37 10.91 -6.95
CA ALA A 494 -0.68 9.80 -6.31
C ALA A 494 -0.21 8.80 -7.36
N GLU A 495 1.08 8.44 -7.29
CA GLU A 495 1.65 7.35 -8.06
C GLU A 495 1.41 6.04 -7.30
N LEU A 496 0.87 5.05 -7.99
CA LEU A 496 0.53 3.75 -7.44
C LEU A 496 1.34 2.66 -8.11
N SER A 497 1.44 1.49 -7.47
CA SER A 497 1.87 0.31 -8.20
C SER A 497 0.82 -0.02 -9.27
N ALA A 498 1.23 -0.58 -10.40
CA ALA A 498 0.29 -0.90 -11.47
C ALA A 498 -0.79 -1.92 -11.02
N ASN A 499 -0.46 -2.78 -10.04
CA ASN A 499 -1.42 -3.67 -9.40
C ASN A 499 -2.49 -2.90 -8.62
N ASP A 500 -2.08 -1.89 -7.86
CA ASP A 500 -2.98 -1.09 -7.04
C ASP A 500 -3.81 -0.15 -7.91
N TYR A 501 -3.18 0.44 -8.94
CA TYR A 501 -3.87 1.25 -9.94
C TYR A 501 -4.99 0.47 -10.65
N ALA A 502 -4.67 -0.73 -11.16
CA ALA A 502 -5.66 -1.56 -11.83
C ALA A 502 -6.81 -1.94 -10.89
N LEU A 503 -6.50 -2.30 -9.64
CA LEU A 503 -7.48 -2.67 -8.63
C LEU A 503 -8.40 -1.52 -8.24
N LEU A 504 -7.85 -0.32 -8.04
CA LEU A 504 -8.64 0.87 -7.71
C LEU A 504 -9.53 1.29 -8.89
N MET A 505 -9.00 1.27 -10.12
CA MET A 505 -9.78 1.63 -11.31
C MET A 505 -10.89 0.63 -11.65
N GLU A 506 -10.67 -0.64 -11.38
CA GLU A 506 -11.69 -1.68 -11.56
C GLU A 506 -12.83 -1.57 -10.53
N ASN A 507 -12.55 -1.03 -9.36
CA ASN A 507 -13.53 -0.82 -8.29
C ASN A 507 -13.97 0.64 -8.13
N GLU A 508 -13.87 1.45 -9.19
CA GLU A 508 -14.20 2.90 -9.17
C GLU A 508 -15.60 3.19 -8.57
N GLU A 509 -16.61 2.41 -8.93
CA GLU A 509 -17.97 2.60 -8.40
C GLU A 509 -18.05 2.35 -6.89
N LEU A 510 -17.35 1.33 -6.39
CA LEU A 510 -17.30 1.04 -4.96
C LEU A 510 -16.55 2.14 -4.20
N ILE A 511 -15.47 2.64 -4.78
CA ILE A 511 -14.67 3.74 -4.24
C ILE A 511 -15.50 5.04 -4.16
N LYS A 512 -16.30 5.33 -5.18
CA LYS A 512 -17.26 6.46 -5.15
C LYS A 512 -18.30 6.31 -4.04
N ARG A 513 -18.84 5.11 -3.82
CA ARG A 513 -19.81 4.87 -2.73
C ARG A 513 -19.26 5.10 -1.34
N ILE A 514 -17.96 4.90 -1.15
CA ILE A 514 -17.28 5.20 0.12
C ILE A 514 -16.80 6.65 0.22
N GLY A 515 -17.05 7.48 -0.81
CA GLY A 515 -16.85 8.93 -0.75
C GLY A 515 -15.57 9.45 -1.39
N PHE A 516 -14.92 8.68 -2.28
CA PHE A 516 -13.75 9.13 -3.03
C PHE A 516 -14.08 9.33 -4.51
N ASP A 517 -13.60 10.44 -5.09
CA ASP A 517 -13.59 10.67 -6.55
C ASP A 517 -12.15 10.56 -7.05
N LEU A 518 -11.84 9.41 -7.68
CA LEU A 518 -10.54 9.11 -8.26
C LEU A 518 -10.65 9.17 -9.79
N ARG A 519 -9.69 9.80 -10.45
CA ARG A 519 -9.62 9.83 -11.91
C ARG A 519 -8.23 9.43 -12.39
N PRO A 520 -8.13 8.68 -13.49
CA PRO A 520 -6.87 8.28 -14.07
C PRO A 520 -6.09 9.50 -14.60
N PHE A 521 -4.77 9.51 -14.37
CA PHE A 521 -3.87 10.55 -14.83
C PHE A 521 -2.51 9.96 -15.27
N GLY A 522 -2.35 9.74 -16.57
CA GLY A 522 -1.13 9.12 -17.09
C GLY A 522 -1.00 7.62 -16.80
N GLU A 523 0.24 7.13 -16.75
CA GLU A 523 0.55 5.73 -16.46
C GLU A 523 0.66 5.52 -14.94
N ASN A 524 -0.15 4.60 -14.39
CA ASN A 524 -0.14 4.21 -12.97
C ASN A 524 -0.34 5.35 -11.96
N CYS A 525 -0.87 6.50 -12.38
CA CYS A 525 -1.12 7.66 -11.55
C CYS A 525 -2.62 7.96 -11.48
N VAL A 526 -3.08 8.35 -10.31
CA VAL A 526 -4.46 8.80 -10.08
C VAL A 526 -4.47 10.21 -9.51
N VAL A 527 -5.50 10.97 -9.88
CA VAL A 527 -5.81 12.26 -9.25
C VAL A 527 -7.02 12.07 -8.35
N VAL A 528 -6.90 12.51 -7.12
CA VAL A 528 -7.98 12.52 -6.13
C VAL A 528 -8.67 13.87 -6.20
N TYR A 529 -9.84 13.92 -6.81
CA TYR A 529 -10.69 15.11 -6.93
C TYR A 529 -11.58 15.31 -5.72
N GLY A 530 -11.94 14.24 -5.03
CA GLY A 530 -12.82 14.29 -3.88
C GLY A 530 -12.50 13.24 -2.84
N ILE A 531 -12.76 13.60 -1.59
CA ILE A 531 -12.58 12.77 -0.40
C ILE A 531 -13.88 12.74 0.40
N PRO A 532 -14.11 11.77 1.29
CA PRO A 532 -15.27 11.79 2.18
C PRO A 532 -15.34 13.12 2.95
N ALA A 533 -16.50 13.79 2.91
CA ALA A 533 -16.69 15.13 3.49
C ALA A 533 -16.33 15.20 4.98
N ILE A 534 -16.46 14.08 5.69
CA ILE A 534 -16.11 13.96 7.10
C ILE A 534 -14.61 14.16 7.36
N PHE A 535 -13.77 13.92 6.37
CA PHE A 535 -12.33 14.10 6.47
C PHE A 535 -11.84 15.45 5.96
N ALA A 536 -12.71 16.29 5.42
CA ALA A 536 -12.34 17.55 4.75
C ALA A 536 -11.58 18.54 5.64
N GLN A 537 -11.79 18.48 6.95
CA GLN A 537 -11.12 19.36 7.93
C GLN A 537 -9.84 18.77 8.51
N GLN A 538 -9.44 17.59 8.06
CA GLN A 538 -8.26 16.88 8.55
C GLN A 538 -7.11 16.99 7.54
N ARG A 539 -5.87 16.94 8.02
CA ARG A 539 -4.71 16.72 7.14
C ARG A 539 -4.70 15.27 6.72
N ILE A 540 -4.71 15.03 5.42
CA ILE A 540 -4.79 13.70 4.85
C ILE A 540 -3.53 13.44 4.05
N ASP A 541 -2.86 12.34 4.33
CA ASP A 541 -1.85 11.76 3.46
C ASP A 541 -2.56 10.90 2.40
N VAL A 542 -2.83 11.50 1.24
CA VAL A 542 -3.57 10.85 0.16
C VAL A 542 -2.88 9.58 -0.35
N PRO A 543 -1.57 9.52 -0.59
CA PRO A 543 -0.88 8.29 -0.94
C PRO A 543 -1.08 7.15 0.07
N ALA A 544 -0.88 7.42 1.36
CA ALA A 544 -1.07 6.41 2.41
C ALA A 544 -2.52 5.91 2.47
N MET A 545 -3.48 6.78 2.25
CA MET A 545 -4.90 6.47 2.22
C MET A 545 -5.29 5.57 1.04
N LEU A 546 -4.73 5.81 -0.13
CA LEU A 546 -4.93 4.97 -1.32
C LEU A 546 -4.28 3.60 -1.17
N ASP A 547 -3.11 3.53 -0.54
CA ASP A 547 -2.44 2.26 -0.20
C ASP A 547 -3.32 1.40 0.73
N GLU A 548 -3.97 2.00 1.73
CA GLU A 548 -4.89 1.28 2.63
C GLU A 548 -6.17 0.83 1.90
N LEU A 549 -6.73 1.68 1.03
CA LEU A 549 -7.87 1.30 0.20
C LEU A 549 -7.52 0.12 -0.72
N ALA A 550 -6.38 0.15 -1.37
CA ALA A 550 -5.91 -0.93 -2.22
C ALA A 550 -5.71 -2.22 -1.40
N ALA A 551 -5.18 -2.13 -0.17
CA ALA A 551 -5.01 -3.27 0.72
C ALA A 551 -6.36 -3.91 1.08
N GLU A 552 -7.37 -3.10 1.44
CA GLU A 552 -8.72 -3.61 1.77
C GLU A 552 -9.43 -4.23 0.57
N LEU A 553 -9.30 -3.64 -0.61
CA LEU A 553 -9.86 -4.21 -1.83
C LEU A 553 -9.22 -5.57 -2.17
N LYS A 554 -7.93 -5.76 -1.86
CA LYS A 554 -7.25 -7.07 -2.01
C LYS A 554 -7.82 -8.11 -1.07
N GLU A 555 -8.02 -7.75 0.21
CA GLU A 555 -8.65 -8.65 1.19
C GLU A 555 -10.10 -8.98 0.80
N LEU A 556 -10.85 -7.98 0.29
CA LEU A 556 -12.21 -8.21 -0.22
C LEU A 556 -12.25 -9.23 -1.35
N ALA A 557 -11.28 -9.17 -2.26
CA ALA A 557 -11.17 -10.11 -3.38
C ALA A 557 -10.81 -11.55 -2.93
N GLU A 558 -10.27 -11.75 -1.74
CA GLU A 558 -9.94 -13.06 -1.18
C GLU A 558 -11.11 -13.73 -0.44
N LEU A 559 -12.08 -12.95 0.04
CA LEU A 559 -13.21 -13.40 0.90
C LEU A 559 -14.43 -13.95 0.13
N GLN A 560 -14.26 -14.61 -1.01
CA GLN A 560 -15.34 -15.03 -1.94
C GLN A 560 -16.38 -16.05 -1.41
N GLU A 561 -16.26 -16.54 -0.18
CA GLU A 561 -17.19 -17.56 0.36
C GLU A 561 -18.37 -16.98 1.16
N MET A 562 -18.44 -15.65 1.37
CA MET A 562 -19.48 -15.00 2.17
C MET A 562 -20.59 -14.37 1.30
N PRO A 563 -21.82 -14.20 1.83
CA PRO A 563 -22.88 -13.45 1.15
C PRO A 563 -22.45 -12.02 0.83
N GLN A 564 -22.79 -11.52 -0.35
CA GLN A 564 -22.32 -10.23 -0.90
C GLN A 564 -22.62 -9.02 0.02
N GLU A 565 -23.78 -9.02 0.71
CA GLU A 565 -24.13 -7.96 1.66
C GLU A 565 -23.22 -7.94 2.91
N GLN A 566 -22.87 -9.12 3.44
CA GLN A 566 -21.98 -9.22 4.60
C GLN A 566 -20.53 -8.86 4.22
N MET A 567 -20.09 -9.23 3.03
CA MET A 567 -18.79 -8.84 2.48
C MET A 567 -18.68 -7.32 2.38
N LEU A 568 -19.70 -6.66 1.83
CA LEU A 568 -19.70 -5.20 1.66
C LEU A 568 -19.77 -4.48 3.00
N ALA A 569 -20.56 -4.97 3.95
CA ALA A 569 -20.63 -4.40 5.30
C ALA A 569 -19.28 -4.52 6.03
N GLY A 570 -18.65 -5.69 6.02
CA GLY A 570 -17.33 -5.91 6.59
C GLY A 570 -16.23 -5.10 5.91
N PHE A 571 -16.30 -4.92 4.58
CA PHE A 571 -15.39 -4.04 3.85
C PHE A 571 -15.52 -2.58 4.30
N LYS A 572 -16.76 -2.04 4.36
CA LYS A 572 -17.02 -0.67 4.83
C LYS A 572 -16.46 -0.44 6.24
N GLU A 573 -16.66 -1.41 7.14
CA GLU A 573 -16.17 -1.32 8.52
C GLU A 573 -14.63 -1.33 8.59
N ARG A 574 -13.96 -2.21 7.86
CA ARG A 574 -12.49 -2.28 7.83
C ARG A 574 -11.88 -1.02 7.20
N VAL A 575 -12.42 -0.57 6.05
CA VAL A 575 -11.99 0.68 5.41
C VAL A 575 -12.14 1.84 6.38
N ALA A 576 -13.30 1.98 7.05
CA ALA A 576 -13.52 3.04 8.02
C ALA A 576 -12.50 2.99 9.17
N GLY A 577 -12.24 1.80 9.73
CA GLY A 577 -11.28 1.63 10.81
C GLY A 577 -9.85 1.99 10.43
N ARG A 578 -9.40 1.59 9.24
CA ARG A 578 -8.04 1.88 8.76
C ARG A 578 -7.85 3.35 8.39
N LEU A 579 -8.77 3.93 7.62
CA LEU A 579 -8.68 5.33 7.20
C LEU A 579 -8.69 6.28 8.40
N VAL A 580 -9.58 6.05 9.35
CA VAL A 580 -9.68 6.88 10.55
C VAL A 580 -8.46 6.74 11.45
N GLY A 581 -7.88 5.54 11.55
CA GLY A 581 -6.66 5.30 12.32
C GLY A 581 -5.48 6.17 11.87
N HIS A 582 -5.33 6.42 10.56
CA HIS A 582 -4.29 7.30 10.03
C HIS A 582 -4.53 8.79 10.29
N ILE A 583 -5.79 9.21 10.32
CA ILE A 583 -6.16 10.62 10.47
C ILE A 583 -6.10 11.08 11.93
N ALA A 584 -6.40 10.18 12.87
CA ALA A 584 -6.56 10.51 14.28
C ALA A 584 -5.24 10.72 15.05
N ASP A 585 -4.11 10.26 14.53
CA ASP A 585 -2.81 10.26 15.23
C ASP A 585 -2.08 11.62 15.24
N GLU A 586 -2.62 12.67 14.60
CA GLU A 586 -1.99 14.00 14.63
C GLU A 586 -2.12 14.69 16.00
N PRO A 587 -1.00 15.01 16.68
CA PRO A 587 -1.03 15.74 17.93
C PRO A 587 -1.39 17.21 17.68
N ARG A 588 -2.59 17.65 18.12
CA ARG A 588 -2.91 19.08 18.21
C ARG A 588 -2.44 19.61 19.56
N THR A 589 -1.37 20.39 19.53
CA THR A 589 -0.68 20.90 20.72
C THR A 589 -1.47 21.95 21.52
N ASN A 590 -2.51 22.56 20.96
CA ASN A 590 -3.28 23.63 21.62
C ASN A 590 -4.78 23.35 21.52
N LEU A 591 -5.31 22.51 22.41
CA LEU A 591 -6.75 22.35 22.62
C LEU A 591 -7.22 23.33 23.70
N ASN A 592 -8.23 24.13 23.38
CA ASN A 592 -8.89 24.95 24.40
C ASN A 592 -9.88 24.10 25.22
N PRO A 593 -10.31 24.55 26.41
CA PRO A 593 -11.25 23.81 27.26
C PRO A 593 -12.62 23.54 26.60
N ALA A 594 -13.05 24.38 25.66
CA ALA A 594 -14.30 24.19 24.93
C ALA A 594 -14.19 23.02 23.92
N ASP A 595 -13.08 22.96 23.19
CA ASP A 595 -12.81 21.82 22.27
C ASP A 595 -12.66 20.51 23.04
N ALA A 596 -12.00 20.55 24.21
CA ALA A 596 -11.88 19.37 25.08
C ALA A 596 -13.25 18.86 25.53
N ARG A 597 -14.15 19.77 25.89
CA ARG A 597 -15.53 19.45 26.25
C ARG A 597 -16.27 18.80 25.07
N MET A 598 -16.20 19.39 23.89
CA MET A 598 -16.84 18.84 22.69
C MET A 598 -16.36 17.42 22.37
N ILE A 599 -15.04 17.15 22.46
CA ILE A 599 -14.50 15.81 22.24
C ILE A 599 -15.08 14.81 23.24
N VAL A 600 -15.14 15.17 24.52
CA VAL A 600 -15.67 14.27 25.55
C VAL A 600 -17.17 14.02 25.34
N GLU A 601 -17.96 15.06 25.10
CA GLU A 601 -19.41 14.94 24.84
C GLU A 601 -19.68 14.10 23.59
N SER A 602 -18.95 14.33 22.48
CA SER A 602 -19.07 13.54 21.25
C SER A 602 -18.66 12.08 21.44
N LEU A 603 -17.60 11.83 22.23
CA LEU A 603 -17.17 10.46 22.53
C LEU A 603 -18.25 9.69 23.29
N PHE A 604 -18.85 10.30 24.33
CA PHE A 604 -19.90 9.65 25.10
C PHE A 604 -21.25 9.56 24.37
N ALA A 605 -21.42 10.28 23.25
CA ALA A 605 -22.55 10.10 22.33
C ALA A 605 -22.35 8.93 21.34
N CYS A 606 -21.15 8.33 21.27
CA CYS A 606 -20.88 7.13 20.47
C CYS A 606 -21.53 5.89 21.04
N GLU A 607 -21.81 4.90 20.17
CA GLU A 607 -22.35 3.58 20.57
C GLU A 607 -21.38 2.85 21.53
N ASN A 608 -20.06 3.01 21.33
CA ASN A 608 -19.05 2.38 22.17
C ASN A 608 -17.91 3.36 22.53
N PRO A 609 -18.07 4.20 23.56
CA PRO A 609 -17.10 5.25 23.90
C PRO A 609 -15.79 4.74 24.53
N TYR A 610 -15.74 3.49 24.98
CA TYR A 610 -14.62 3.00 25.80
C TYR A 610 -13.43 2.47 25.01
N VAL A 611 -13.65 2.02 23.76
CA VAL A 611 -12.61 1.42 22.92
C VAL A 611 -12.66 1.95 21.49
N THR A 612 -11.50 2.04 20.86
CA THR A 612 -11.39 2.34 19.41
C THR A 612 -11.86 1.16 18.57
N PRO A 613 -12.06 1.30 17.25
CA PRO A 613 -12.32 0.18 16.35
C PRO A 613 -11.24 -0.91 16.41
N SER A 614 -9.98 -0.51 16.71
CA SER A 614 -8.84 -1.42 16.88
C SER A 614 -8.74 -2.06 18.28
N GLY A 615 -9.74 -1.85 19.16
CA GLY A 615 -9.79 -2.44 20.51
C GLY A 615 -8.93 -1.73 21.57
N ARG A 616 -8.37 -0.55 21.26
CA ARG A 616 -7.57 0.22 22.23
C ARG A 616 -8.48 1.05 23.14
N LYS A 617 -8.14 1.14 24.44
CA LYS A 617 -8.94 1.94 25.41
C LYS A 617 -8.90 3.43 25.07
N CYS A 618 -10.07 4.07 24.99
CA CYS A 618 -10.24 5.52 24.82
C CYS A 618 -10.29 6.25 26.17
N VAL A 619 -10.91 5.62 27.17
CA VAL A 619 -11.25 6.19 28.47
C VAL A 619 -10.72 5.30 29.58
N GLU A 620 -10.15 5.89 30.61
CA GLU A 620 -9.76 5.24 31.85
C GLU A 620 -10.40 5.99 33.03
N MET A 621 -11.01 5.26 33.95
CA MET A 621 -11.60 5.83 35.16
C MET A 621 -10.76 5.41 36.36
N ILE A 622 -10.33 6.38 37.17
CA ILE A 622 -9.60 6.19 38.40
C ILE A 622 -10.56 6.52 39.55
N THR A 623 -10.98 5.54 40.29
CA THR A 623 -11.90 5.72 41.44
C THR A 623 -11.21 6.42 42.61
N LEU A 624 -12.01 7.04 43.49
CA LEU A 624 -11.45 7.66 44.71
C LEU A 624 -10.72 6.64 45.57
N GLU A 625 -11.25 5.41 45.69
CA GLU A 625 -10.60 4.32 46.43
C GLU A 625 -9.23 3.93 45.84
N GLU A 626 -9.07 3.98 44.52
CA GLU A 626 -7.78 3.73 43.88
C GLU A 626 -6.80 4.87 44.11
N LEU A 627 -7.30 6.14 44.14
CA LEU A 627 -6.49 7.30 44.50
C LEU A 627 -6.02 7.23 45.96
N ASP A 628 -6.92 6.91 46.88
CA ASP A 628 -6.62 6.73 48.30
C ASP A 628 -5.56 5.64 48.51
N LYS A 629 -5.71 4.49 47.86
CA LYS A 629 -4.70 3.43 47.89
C LYS A 629 -3.33 3.84 47.37
N ARG A 630 -3.29 4.67 46.33
CA ARG A 630 -2.02 5.15 45.75
C ARG A 630 -1.35 6.23 46.59
N LEU A 631 -2.14 6.98 47.35
CA LEU A 631 -1.67 8.04 48.25
C LEU A 631 -1.43 7.54 49.68
N ASN A 632 -1.67 6.24 49.97
CA ASN A 632 -1.57 5.64 51.30
C ASN A 632 -2.47 6.30 52.36
N LEU A 633 -3.66 6.72 51.94
CA LEU A 633 -4.70 7.27 52.80
C LEU A 633 -5.64 6.17 53.31
#